data_1c93f5a78de0bea44628bda228340115
#
_entry.id   1c93f5a78de0bea44628bda228340115
#
_cell.length_a   1.000
_cell.length_b   1.000
_cell.length_c   1.000
_cell.angle_alpha   90.00
_cell.angle_beta   90.00
_cell.angle_gamma   90.00
#
_symmetry.space_group_name_H-M   'P 1'
#
loop_
_entity.id
_entity.type
_entity.pdbx_description
1 polymer ?
#
loop_
_entity_poly.entity_id
_entity_poly.type
_entity_poly.pdbx_seq_one_letter_code
_entity_poly.pdbx_strand_id
1 'polypeptide(L)'
;MAFNQTEKQEKEYLKQIISFLKKVIGNTDASVKDHVDTLAEYKDYIWSNKDIDPHEIRSMRESILNHFALGESVINKRKRLTKILAIPYFGRIDFLEKKENSKVMPIYIGIHTFYDPESRATLIHDWRAPVSSMFYDHELGEAGYRSPSGEIKGEISLKRQYRIRGGKMEFMIESALTVHDDILQKELSSNVDDKMKNIVATIQREQNQIIRNKDIRTLIIQGVAGSGKTSIALHRIAYLLYTFRDSISSKDILIVSPNKVFSDYISNVLPELGEETVPETSMEPILSGVLEHKYKYQTYFGLVNELLEKPSSSLIDRIAYKASFGFISELNKFILHIENTYFKAADVKLTKYITIPAPFIEEQYLRFNRYPIRRRFEAMADYMLDMLKIQYAFTVTTAGRNLLKKEIRLMFAGNNDIQVYKDFFKWTNNPGMFKMRKGHTLEYSDLAPLAYLHLALEGNGNQPFRVKHLLIDEMQDYSPIQYKVIQKLFPCRKTVLGDAGQSVNPYGSSTAETIQKSLTASEIMKLCKSYRSTFEITDFAQKIHPNAELEPVARHGEKPQILQFGSAVEELSGIMGLISTYRKSGYKSLGIICKTEQQAKEMADMLKSYANDISFLSSQSSAFVQGIVITSAHMAKGLEFDEVIIPQTDERNYRSEIDKSMLYVAVTRAMHRLTLTFHEARPATH
;
A
#
# COMPACT_ATOMS: atom_id res chain seq x y z
N MET A 1 14.89 4.32 -45.41
CA MET A 1 14.38 2.94 -45.36
C MET A 1 13.68 2.74 -44.00
N ALA A 2 12.53 2.12 -44.03
CA ALA A 2 11.84 1.85 -42.77
C ALA A 2 12.62 0.76 -41.98
N PHE A 3 12.83 1.00 -40.69
CA PHE A 3 13.63 0.16 -39.81
C PHE A 3 12.82 -1.07 -39.39
N ASN A 4 13.38 -2.30 -39.54
CA ASN A 4 12.79 -3.57 -39.10
C ASN A 4 11.30 -3.74 -39.44
N GLN A 5 10.99 -3.94 -40.72
CA GLN A 5 9.61 -4.05 -41.23
C GLN A 5 8.99 -5.44 -40.98
N THR A 6 9.81 -6.49 -40.92
CA THR A 6 9.36 -7.88 -40.82
C THR A 6 9.69 -8.51 -39.47
N GLU A 7 8.93 -9.53 -39.06
CA GLU A 7 9.21 -10.32 -37.83
C GLU A 7 10.63 -10.94 -37.88
N LYS A 8 11.14 -11.31 -39.03
CA LYS A 8 12.49 -11.84 -39.18
C LYS A 8 13.54 -10.81 -38.81
N GLN A 9 13.38 -9.56 -39.27
CA GLN A 9 14.28 -8.44 -38.96
C GLN A 9 14.21 -8.08 -37.48
N GLU A 10 13.03 -8.17 -36.86
CA GLU A 10 12.88 -7.95 -35.42
C GLU A 10 13.58 -9.05 -34.59
N LYS A 11 13.49 -10.31 -35.03
CA LYS A 11 14.23 -11.41 -34.38
C LYS A 11 15.75 -11.23 -34.51
N GLU A 12 16.22 -10.72 -35.63
CA GLU A 12 17.64 -10.42 -35.84
C GLU A 12 18.09 -9.24 -34.95
N TYR A 13 17.31 -8.19 -34.88
CA TYR A 13 17.56 -7.06 -33.96
C TYR A 13 17.59 -7.52 -32.50
N LEU A 14 16.64 -8.33 -32.05
CA LEU A 14 16.64 -8.92 -30.72
C LEU A 14 17.95 -9.67 -30.43
N LYS A 15 18.45 -10.47 -31.37
CA LYS A 15 19.74 -11.18 -31.24
C LYS A 15 20.91 -10.21 -31.05
N GLN A 16 20.93 -9.09 -31.80
CA GLN A 16 21.96 -8.05 -31.65
C GLN A 16 21.91 -7.41 -30.24
N ILE A 17 20.72 -7.02 -29.76
CA ILE A 17 20.54 -6.48 -28.41
C ILE A 17 21.01 -7.46 -27.36
N ILE A 18 20.67 -8.77 -27.48
CA ILE A 18 21.11 -9.82 -26.57
C ILE A 18 22.63 -9.97 -26.60
N SER A 19 23.27 -9.89 -27.77
CA SER A 19 24.73 -9.93 -27.89
C SER A 19 25.41 -8.76 -27.17
N PHE A 20 24.89 -7.55 -27.37
CA PHE A 20 25.38 -6.35 -26.65
C PHE A 20 25.21 -6.50 -25.14
N LEU A 21 24.05 -6.95 -24.68
CA LEU A 21 23.78 -7.18 -23.24
C LEU A 21 24.75 -8.20 -22.66
N LYS A 22 25.01 -9.32 -23.33
CA LYS A 22 25.98 -10.33 -22.88
C LYS A 22 27.39 -9.76 -22.77
N LYS A 23 27.83 -8.94 -23.74
CA LYS A 23 29.14 -8.26 -23.71
C LYS A 23 29.23 -7.33 -22.49
N VAL A 24 28.19 -6.51 -22.24
CA VAL A 24 28.17 -5.59 -21.09
C VAL A 24 28.12 -6.35 -19.77
N ILE A 25 27.37 -7.44 -19.67
CA ILE A 25 27.33 -8.30 -18.47
C ILE A 25 28.71 -8.91 -18.21
N GLY A 26 29.37 -9.45 -19.24
CA GLY A 26 30.73 -9.99 -19.09
C GLY A 26 31.73 -8.97 -18.56
N ASN A 27 31.69 -7.74 -19.08
CA ASN A 27 32.52 -6.65 -18.56
C ASN A 27 32.16 -6.28 -17.09
N THR A 28 30.88 -6.35 -16.75
CA THR A 28 30.40 -6.08 -15.40
C THR A 28 30.82 -7.19 -14.44
N ASP A 29 30.78 -8.46 -14.85
CA ASP A 29 31.26 -9.61 -14.07
C ASP A 29 32.78 -9.52 -13.80
N ALA A 30 33.55 -9.08 -14.76
CA ALA A 30 34.98 -8.81 -14.56
C ALA A 30 35.20 -7.70 -13.50
N SER A 31 34.43 -6.62 -13.57
CA SER A 31 34.50 -5.54 -12.58
C SER A 31 34.06 -5.99 -11.17
N VAL A 32 33.02 -6.84 -11.05
CA VAL A 32 32.62 -7.42 -9.75
C VAL A 32 33.77 -8.25 -9.16
N LYS A 33 34.43 -9.09 -9.98
CA LYS A 33 35.54 -9.90 -9.56
C LYS A 33 36.71 -9.02 -9.06
N ASP A 34 37.09 -8.00 -9.81
CA ASP A 34 38.13 -7.04 -9.44
C ASP A 34 37.86 -6.38 -8.07
N HIS A 35 36.61 -5.93 -7.82
CA HIS A 35 36.26 -5.38 -6.51
C HIS A 35 36.32 -6.41 -5.38
N VAL A 36 35.93 -7.66 -5.63
CA VAL A 36 36.02 -8.75 -4.63
C VAL A 36 37.47 -9.09 -4.33
N ASP A 37 38.32 -9.21 -5.35
CA ASP A 37 39.73 -9.52 -5.22
C ASP A 37 40.43 -8.38 -4.43
N THR A 38 40.16 -7.12 -4.74
CA THR A 38 40.71 -5.95 -4.01
C THR A 38 40.27 -5.96 -2.53
N LEU A 39 38.99 -6.28 -2.23
CA LEU A 39 38.52 -6.38 -0.85
C LEU A 39 39.19 -7.55 -0.09
N ALA A 40 39.47 -8.66 -0.78
CA ALA A 40 40.19 -9.79 -0.22
C ALA A 40 41.66 -9.40 0.12
N GLU A 41 42.35 -8.68 -0.78
CA GLU A 41 43.69 -8.15 -0.55
C GLU A 41 43.74 -7.23 0.68
N TYR A 42 42.81 -6.28 0.82
CA TYR A 42 42.74 -5.43 2.02
C TYR A 42 42.51 -6.24 3.30
N LYS A 43 41.65 -7.26 3.24
CA LYS A 43 41.38 -8.15 4.37
C LYS A 43 42.67 -8.90 4.75
N ASP A 44 43.34 -9.53 3.79
CA ASP A 44 44.56 -10.32 4.03
C ASP A 44 45.70 -9.44 4.56
N TYR A 45 45.81 -8.21 4.06
CA TYR A 45 46.80 -7.25 4.57
C TYR A 45 46.55 -6.92 6.04
N ILE A 46 45.32 -6.61 6.43
CA ILE A 46 44.93 -6.29 7.82
C ILE A 46 45.20 -7.49 8.76
N TRP A 47 44.91 -8.72 8.30
CA TRP A 47 45.09 -9.92 9.12
C TRP A 47 46.53 -10.38 9.23
N SER A 48 47.38 -10.10 8.24
CA SER A 48 48.76 -10.53 8.18
C SER A 48 49.70 -9.58 8.92
N ASN A 49 49.35 -8.30 9.08
CA ASN A 49 50.18 -7.29 9.73
C ASN A 49 49.65 -6.97 11.14
N LYS A 50 50.44 -7.31 12.17
CA LYS A 50 50.07 -7.08 13.58
C LYS A 50 50.33 -5.66 14.09
N ASP A 51 51.21 -4.89 13.41
CA ASP A 51 51.67 -3.56 13.84
C ASP A 51 51.27 -2.47 12.82
N ILE A 52 50.01 -2.40 12.43
CA ILE A 52 49.52 -1.36 11.50
C ILE A 52 49.25 -0.06 12.27
N ASP A 53 49.74 1.07 11.75
CA ASP A 53 49.45 2.41 12.29
C ASP A 53 47.94 2.68 12.34
N PRO A 54 47.38 3.20 13.46
CA PRO A 54 46.00 3.57 13.57
C PRO A 54 45.46 4.54 12.48
N HIS A 55 46.35 5.40 11.94
CA HIS A 55 46.02 6.28 10.81
C HIS A 55 45.87 5.50 9.51
N GLU A 56 46.72 4.52 9.27
CA GLU A 56 46.66 3.62 8.11
C GLU A 56 45.39 2.75 8.15
N ILE A 57 45.01 2.21 9.32
CA ILE A 57 43.76 1.47 9.52
C ILE A 57 42.56 2.34 9.18
N ARG A 58 42.55 3.63 9.57
CA ARG A 58 41.48 4.55 9.27
C ARG A 58 41.35 4.82 7.76
N SER A 59 42.46 5.08 7.08
CA SER A 59 42.54 5.27 5.62
C SER A 59 42.05 4.02 4.87
N MET A 60 42.53 2.84 5.28
CA MET A 60 42.09 1.56 4.72
C MET A 60 40.59 1.32 4.93
N ARG A 61 40.05 1.64 6.10
CA ARG A 61 38.61 1.52 6.37
C ARG A 61 37.79 2.38 5.43
N GLU A 62 38.19 3.61 5.14
CA GLU A 62 37.53 4.47 4.17
C GLU A 62 37.62 3.88 2.75
N SER A 63 38.79 3.36 2.36
CA SER A 63 38.98 2.70 1.06
C SER A 63 38.08 1.44 0.94
N ILE A 64 38.03 0.61 1.95
CA ILE A 64 37.17 -0.58 2.00
C ILE A 64 35.69 -0.20 1.87
N LEU A 65 35.24 0.83 2.60
CA LEU A 65 33.87 1.31 2.51
C LEU A 65 33.51 1.84 1.12
N ASN A 66 34.44 2.56 0.48
CA ASN A 66 34.30 3.04 -0.88
C ASN A 66 34.26 1.90 -1.89
N HIS A 67 35.17 0.93 -1.80
CA HIS A 67 35.15 -0.25 -2.68
C HIS A 67 33.91 -1.12 -2.46
N PHE A 68 33.41 -1.22 -1.23
CA PHE A 68 32.17 -1.92 -0.94
C PHE A 68 30.95 -1.23 -1.60
N ALA A 69 30.86 0.09 -1.46
CA ALA A 69 29.77 0.87 -2.10
C ALA A 69 29.81 0.80 -3.63
N LEU A 70 31.03 0.87 -4.22
CA LEU A 70 31.22 0.70 -5.67
C LEU A 70 30.84 -0.71 -6.11
N GLY A 71 31.32 -1.73 -5.39
CA GLY A 71 30.98 -3.14 -5.66
C GLY A 71 29.48 -3.42 -5.60
N GLU A 72 28.77 -2.86 -4.60
CA GLU A 72 27.32 -2.97 -4.49
C GLU A 72 26.60 -2.32 -5.70
N SER A 73 27.08 -1.15 -6.14
CA SER A 73 26.58 -0.48 -7.34
C SER A 73 26.74 -1.34 -8.60
N VAL A 74 27.91 -1.98 -8.77
CA VAL A 74 28.22 -2.87 -9.91
C VAL A 74 27.36 -4.13 -9.85
N ILE A 75 27.14 -4.73 -8.67
CA ILE A 75 26.27 -5.89 -8.48
C ILE A 75 24.82 -5.52 -8.84
N ASN A 76 24.34 -4.35 -8.43
CA ASN A 76 23.00 -3.87 -8.76
C ASN A 76 22.84 -3.61 -10.27
N LYS A 77 23.87 -3.05 -10.92
CA LYS A 77 23.94 -2.92 -12.38
C LYS A 77 23.87 -4.29 -13.06
N ARG A 78 24.62 -5.28 -12.59
CA ARG A 78 24.59 -6.66 -13.10
C ARG A 78 23.19 -7.29 -12.99
N LYS A 79 22.56 -7.18 -11.81
CA LYS A 79 21.17 -7.67 -11.59
C LYS A 79 20.19 -7.03 -12.58
N ARG A 80 20.30 -5.72 -12.81
CA ARG A 80 19.48 -4.99 -13.79
C ARG A 80 19.70 -5.49 -15.20
N LEU A 81 20.95 -5.64 -15.64
CA LEU A 81 21.30 -6.16 -16.97
C LEU A 81 20.80 -7.58 -17.20
N THR A 82 20.86 -8.44 -16.17
CA THR A 82 20.34 -9.82 -16.26
C THR A 82 18.82 -9.83 -16.47
N LYS A 83 18.08 -8.91 -15.83
CA LYS A 83 16.64 -8.74 -16.06
C LYS A 83 16.35 -8.27 -17.48
N ILE A 84 17.09 -7.26 -17.97
CA ILE A 84 16.97 -6.79 -19.37
C ILE A 84 17.27 -7.93 -20.34
N LEU A 85 18.27 -8.79 -20.06
CA LEU A 85 18.61 -9.91 -20.93
C LEU A 85 17.44 -10.91 -21.09
N ALA A 86 16.66 -11.12 -20.04
CA ALA A 86 15.51 -12.03 -20.08
C ALA A 86 14.35 -11.44 -20.91
N ILE A 87 14.06 -10.15 -20.74
CA ILE A 87 12.99 -9.41 -21.44
C ILE A 87 13.52 -8.02 -21.81
N PRO A 88 14.24 -7.89 -22.94
CA PRO A 88 14.85 -6.61 -23.31
C PRO A 88 13.84 -5.48 -23.51
N TYR A 89 12.78 -5.76 -24.27
CA TYR A 89 11.71 -4.81 -24.56
C TYR A 89 10.38 -5.54 -24.76
N PHE A 90 9.29 -4.83 -24.62
CA PHE A 90 7.93 -5.36 -24.80
C PHE A 90 7.11 -4.52 -25.78
N GLY A 91 7.56 -3.32 -26.15
CA GLY A 91 6.86 -2.44 -27.05
C GLY A 91 7.81 -1.70 -28.00
N ARG A 92 7.27 -1.28 -29.14
CA ARG A 92 7.92 -0.37 -30.09
C ARG A 92 6.89 0.57 -30.68
N ILE A 93 7.27 1.83 -30.82
CA ILE A 93 6.58 2.82 -31.68
C ILE A 93 7.59 3.42 -32.64
N ASP A 94 7.14 3.70 -33.87
CA ASP A 94 7.89 4.50 -34.81
C ASP A 94 7.31 5.90 -34.83
N PHE A 95 8.09 6.88 -34.36
CA PHE A 95 7.64 8.25 -34.15
C PHE A 95 8.35 9.21 -35.11
N LEU A 96 7.55 10.05 -35.76
CA LEU A 96 8.02 11.16 -36.63
C LEU A 96 7.70 12.49 -35.96
N GLU A 97 8.71 13.16 -35.45
CA GLU A 97 8.52 14.49 -34.84
C GLU A 97 8.13 15.53 -35.92
N LYS A 98 7.19 16.45 -35.62
CA LYS A 98 6.79 17.57 -36.49
C LYS A 98 7.87 18.67 -36.51
N LYS A 99 9.03 18.37 -37.08
CA LYS A 99 10.13 19.32 -37.34
C LYS A 99 10.64 19.14 -38.77
N GLU A 100 11.17 20.21 -39.37
CA GLU A 100 11.82 20.13 -40.68
C GLU A 100 12.97 19.12 -40.67
N ASN A 101 13.02 18.27 -41.69
CA ASN A 101 14.02 17.19 -41.85
C ASN A 101 14.02 16.10 -40.78
N SER A 102 12.94 15.93 -40.03
CA SER A 102 12.81 14.82 -39.05
C SER A 102 12.76 13.47 -39.76
N LYS A 103 13.43 12.47 -39.16
CA LYS A 103 13.37 11.06 -39.59
C LYS A 103 12.51 10.26 -38.63
N VAL A 104 11.85 9.23 -39.14
CA VAL A 104 11.16 8.29 -38.30
C VAL A 104 12.14 7.62 -37.35
N MET A 105 11.88 7.74 -36.04
CA MET A 105 12.68 7.14 -34.97
C MET A 105 11.97 5.91 -34.39
N PRO A 106 12.57 4.73 -34.49
CA PRO A 106 12.07 3.56 -33.77
C PRO A 106 12.41 3.68 -32.29
N ILE A 107 11.39 3.61 -31.43
CA ILE A 107 11.51 3.73 -29.97
C ILE A 107 11.10 2.40 -29.37
N TYR A 108 12.10 1.61 -28.94
CA TYR A 108 11.89 0.36 -28.23
C TYR A 108 11.71 0.63 -26.74
N ILE A 109 10.71 0.02 -26.10
CA ILE A 109 10.29 0.28 -24.74
C ILE A 109 10.45 -0.99 -23.92
N GLY A 110 11.19 -0.88 -22.80
CA GLY A 110 11.43 -1.96 -21.86
C GLY A 110 11.30 -1.51 -20.41
N ILE A 111 11.60 -2.41 -19.48
CA ILE A 111 11.54 -2.14 -18.03
C ILE A 111 12.66 -1.16 -17.61
N HIS A 112 13.79 -1.19 -18.31
CA HIS A 112 14.94 -0.31 -18.02
C HIS A 112 15.53 0.28 -19.30
N THR A 113 16.17 1.43 -19.17
CA THR A 113 16.95 2.02 -20.27
C THR A 113 18.20 1.18 -20.52
N PHE A 114 18.49 0.96 -21.82
CA PHE A 114 19.74 0.35 -22.27
C PHE A 114 20.37 1.20 -23.38
N TYR A 115 21.64 1.50 -23.21
CA TYR A 115 22.42 2.30 -24.17
C TYR A 115 23.38 1.41 -24.95
N ASP A 116 23.62 1.78 -26.20
CA ASP A 116 24.69 1.20 -26.98
C ASP A 116 26.04 1.44 -26.27
N PRO A 117 26.82 0.40 -26.01
CA PRO A 117 28.11 0.53 -25.31
C PRO A 117 29.11 1.45 -26.02
N GLU A 118 29.04 1.58 -27.34
CA GLU A 118 30.01 2.32 -28.16
C GLU A 118 29.52 3.73 -28.49
N SER A 119 28.32 3.83 -29.09
CA SER A 119 27.76 5.13 -29.50
C SER A 119 27.05 5.90 -28.39
N ARG A 120 26.72 5.24 -27.27
CA ARG A 120 25.86 5.72 -26.18
C ARG A 120 24.43 6.10 -26.63
N ALA A 121 24.03 5.71 -27.83
CA ALA A 121 22.67 5.89 -28.30
C ALA A 121 21.70 5.05 -27.44
N THR A 122 20.50 5.56 -27.18
CA THR A 122 19.47 4.80 -26.46
C THR A 122 18.90 3.70 -27.36
N LEU A 123 19.15 2.45 -27.05
CA LEU A 123 18.62 1.29 -27.75
C LEU A 123 17.27 0.85 -27.21
N ILE A 124 17.06 0.98 -25.88
CA ILE A 124 15.82 0.67 -25.18
C ILE A 124 15.50 1.80 -24.23
N HIS A 125 14.29 2.34 -24.32
CA HIS A 125 13.77 3.36 -23.42
C HIS A 125 13.06 2.72 -22.25
N ASP A 126 13.29 3.27 -21.04
CA ASP A 126 12.52 2.87 -19.86
C ASP A 126 11.04 3.24 -20.06
N TRP A 127 10.14 2.37 -19.66
CA TRP A 127 8.69 2.59 -19.78
C TRP A 127 8.22 3.84 -19.02
N ARG A 128 8.95 4.26 -18.00
CA ARG A 128 8.67 5.47 -17.20
C ARG A 128 9.11 6.75 -17.90
N ALA A 129 10.00 6.67 -18.87
CA ALA A 129 10.48 7.83 -19.59
C ALA A 129 9.33 8.60 -20.27
N PRO A 130 9.44 9.94 -20.40
CA PRO A 130 8.39 10.74 -21.03
C PRO A 130 8.01 10.27 -22.43
N VAL A 131 8.97 9.93 -23.26
CA VAL A 131 8.76 9.44 -24.64
C VAL A 131 7.96 8.13 -24.67
N SER A 132 8.14 7.28 -23.68
CA SER A 132 7.44 5.99 -23.58
C SER A 132 5.95 6.13 -23.26
N SER A 133 5.50 7.32 -22.78
CA SER A 133 4.07 7.55 -22.52
C SER A 133 3.22 7.41 -23.78
N MET A 134 3.79 7.75 -24.94
CA MET A 134 3.09 7.67 -26.23
C MET A 134 2.61 6.26 -26.55
N PHE A 135 3.33 5.24 -26.09
CA PHE A 135 2.92 3.83 -26.28
C PHE A 135 1.59 3.52 -25.60
N TYR A 136 1.30 4.14 -24.45
CA TYR A 136 0.09 3.88 -23.65
C TYR A 136 -1.04 4.85 -24.00
N ASP A 137 -0.71 6.11 -24.31
CA ASP A 137 -1.68 7.20 -24.40
C ASP A 137 -2.23 7.41 -25.81
N HIS A 138 -1.49 6.99 -26.85
CA HIS A 138 -1.82 7.26 -28.24
C HIS A 138 -1.96 6.00 -29.09
N GLU A 139 -2.81 6.08 -30.10
CA GLU A 139 -2.97 5.15 -31.21
C GLU A 139 -2.06 5.55 -32.38
N LEU A 140 -2.21 4.91 -33.56
CA LEU A 140 -1.55 5.37 -34.77
C LEU A 140 -2.09 6.76 -35.18
N GLY A 141 -1.21 7.62 -35.68
CA GLY A 141 -1.51 9.00 -36.07
C GLY A 141 -0.94 10.04 -35.12
N GLU A 142 -1.65 11.14 -34.93
CA GLU A 142 -1.16 12.28 -34.12
C GLU A 142 -0.87 11.87 -32.68
N ALA A 143 0.37 12.17 -32.25
CA ALA A 143 0.85 11.84 -30.92
C ALA A 143 1.83 12.90 -30.40
N GLY A 144 2.04 12.91 -29.08
CA GLY A 144 3.02 13.80 -28.47
C GLY A 144 3.30 13.43 -27.04
N TYR A 145 4.36 13.99 -26.50
CA TYR A 145 4.72 13.80 -25.10
C TYR A 145 5.35 15.06 -24.52
N ARG A 146 5.30 15.21 -23.20
CA ARG A 146 5.89 16.34 -22.49
C ARG A 146 7.28 15.98 -22.01
N SER A 147 8.30 16.57 -22.66
CA SER A 147 9.70 16.44 -22.23
C SER A 147 10.08 17.56 -21.25
N PRO A 148 11.22 17.47 -20.53
CA PRO A 148 11.74 18.58 -19.72
C PRO A 148 11.96 19.87 -20.51
N SER A 149 12.23 19.76 -21.82
CA SER A 149 12.43 20.90 -22.74
C SER A 149 11.14 21.46 -23.36
N GLY A 150 9.98 20.89 -23.06
CA GLY A 150 8.68 21.30 -23.57
C GLY A 150 7.86 20.16 -24.20
N GLU A 151 6.77 20.53 -24.85
CA GLU A 151 5.89 19.61 -25.55
C GLU A 151 6.47 19.24 -26.93
N ILE A 152 6.57 17.92 -27.19
CA ILE A 152 7.03 17.39 -28.49
C ILE A 152 5.83 16.75 -29.16
N LYS A 153 5.50 17.22 -30.38
CA LYS A 153 4.38 16.72 -31.19
C LYS A 153 4.90 16.04 -32.46
N GLY A 154 4.16 15.05 -32.91
CA GLY A 154 4.52 14.27 -34.09
C GLY A 154 3.42 13.28 -34.45
N GLU A 155 3.83 12.21 -35.12
CA GLU A 155 2.94 11.16 -35.59
C GLU A 155 3.56 9.78 -35.30
N ILE A 156 2.75 8.84 -34.85
CA ILE A 156 3.10 7.43 -34.71
C ILE A 156 2.68 6.72 -35.98
N SER A 157 3.63 6.18 -36.72
CA SER A 157 3.40 5.46 -37.97
C SER A 157 3.35 3.93 -37.79
N LEU A 158 3.90 3.41 -36.68
CA LEU A 158 3.91 1.98 -36.35
C LEU A 158 3.81 1.80 -34.84
N LYS A 159 3.07 0.78 -34.42
CA LYS A 159 2.99 0.34 -33.02
C LYS A 159 3.02 -1.16 -32.96
N ARG A 160 3.98 -1.73 -32.20
CA ARG A 160 4.17 -3.16 -32.02
C ARG A 160 4.30 -3.52 -30.57
N GLN A 161 3.77 -4.70 -30.24
CA GLN A 161 3.91 -5.32 -28.93
C GLN A 161 4.59 -6.67 -29.08
N TYR A 162 5.50 -6.98 -28.17
CA TYR A 162 6.31 -8.20 -28.19
C TYR A 162 6.12 -9.00 -26.91
N ARG A 163 6.11 -10.32 -27.03
CA ARG A 163 6.31 -11.22 -25.91
C ARG A 163 7.66 -11.91 -26.08
N ILE A 164 8.58 -11.56 -25.18
CA ILE A 164 9.95 -12.08 -25.14
C ILE A 164 10.14 -12.78 -23.81
N ARG A 165 10.60 -14.03 -23.84
CA ARG A 165 10.95 -14.81 -22.63
C ARG A 165 12.32 -15.45 -22.80
N GLY A 166 13.19 -15.31 -21.77
CA GLY A 166 14.54 -15.85 -21.80
C GLY A 166 15.34 -15.38 -23.03
N GLY A 167 15.09 -14.16 -23.51
CA GLY A 167 15.73 -13.61 -24.70
C GLY A 167 15.20 -14.17 -26.02
N LYS A 168 14.08 -14.91 -26.02
CA LYS A 168 13.45 -15.45 -27.25
C LYS A 168 12.09 -14.78 -27.45
N MET A 169 11.83 -14.34 -28.70
CA MET A 169 10.54 -13.79 -29.08
C MET A 169 9.54 -14.93 -29.31
N GLU A 170 8.49 -14.98 -28.49
CA GLU A 170 7.40 -15.94 -28.63
C GLU A 170 6.40 -15.48 -29.69
N PHE A 171 6.01 -14.18 -29.63
CA PHE A 171 5.18 -13.58 -30.68
C PHE A 171 5.40 -12.07 -30.77
N MET A 172 4.97 -11.49 -31.89
CA MET A 172 4.90 -10.06 -32.17
C MET A 172 3.51 -9.75 -32.71
N ILE A 173 2.89 -8.68 -32.23
CA ILE A 173 1.61 -8.18 -32.71
C ILE A 173 1.79 -6.72 -33.13
N GLU A 174 1.32 -6.39 -34.34
CA GLU A 174 1.22 -5.04 -34.84
C GLU A 174 -0.21 -4.57 -34.64
N SER A 175 -0.39 -3.47 -33.94
CA SER A 175 -1.72 -2.98 -33.52
C SER A 175 -1.90 -1.53 -33.88
N ALA A 176 -3.07 -1.20 -34.44
CA ALA A 176 -3.50 0.17 -34.62
C ALA A 176 -4.05 0.78 -33.30
N LEU A 177 -4.52 -0.06 -32.38
CA LEU A 177 -5.16 0.34 -31.12
C LEU A 177 -4.16 0.44 -29.95
N THR A 178 -4.54 1.11 -28.88
CA THR A 178 -3.74 1.29 -27.68
C THR A 178 -3.53 -0.03 -26.99
N VAL A 179 -3.53 -0.93 -26.64
CA VAL A 179 -3.32 -2.28 -26.09
C VAL A 179 -4.48 -3.19 -26.44
N HIS A 180 -4.18 -4.26 -27.17
CA HIS A 180 -5.19 -5.22 -27.59
C HIS A 180 -5.74 -6.01 -26.41
N ASP A 181 -7.06 -6.08 -26.28
CA ASP A 181 -7.76 -6.94 -25.32
C ASP A 181 -7.32 -8.41 -25.45
N ASP A 182 -7.00 -8.87 -26.67
CA ASP A 182 -6.51 -10.24 -26.93
C ASP A 182 -5.18 -10.55 -26.26
N ILE A 183 -4.25 -9.56 -26.18
CA ILE A 183 -2.97 -9.76 -25.49
C ILE A 183 -3.20 -9.75 -23.99
N LEU A 184 -4.01 -8.80 -23.51
CA LEU A 184 -4.41 -8.74 -22.12
C LEU A 184 -5.09 -10.04 -21.70
N GLN A 185 -6.00 -10.57 -22.52
CA GLN A 185 -6.67 -11.85 -22.25
C GLN A 185 -5.68 -13.03 -22.23
N LYS A 186 -4.71 -13.08 -23.14
CA LYS A 186 -3.66 -14.12 -23.15
C LYS A 186 -2.75 -14.02 -21.93
N GLU A 187 -2.38 -12.81 -21.51
CA GLU A 187 -1.58 -12.59 -20.30
C GLU A 187 -2.39 -12.93 -19.03
N LEU A 188 -3.65 -12.52 -18.96
CA LEU A 188 -4.54 -12.84 -17.84
C LEU A 188 -4.90 -14.34 -17.77
N SER A 189 -4.83 -15.09 -18.86
CA SER A 189 -5.01 -16.53 -18.86
C SER A 189 -3.73 -17.31 -18.55
N SER A 190 -2.58 -16.65 -18.45
CA SER A 190 -1.31 -17.27 -18.04
C SER A 190 -1.20 -17.37 -16.50
N ASN A 191 -0.26 -18.19 -16.02
CA ASN A 191 -0.08 -18.47 -14.59
C ASN A 191 0.25 -17.23 -13.74
N VAL A 192 -0.12 -17.25 -12.46
CA VAL A 192 0.01 -16.12 -11.49
C VAL A 192 1.43 -15.53 -11.46
N ASP A 193 2.47 -16.34 -11.48
CA ASP A 193 3.88 -15.89 -11.47
C ASP A 193 4.29 -15.12 -12.74
N ASP A 194 3.65 -15.41 -13.87
CA ASP A 194 3.92 -14.73 -15.14
C ASP A 194 3.10 -13.43 -15.29
N LYS A 195 1.97 -13.31 -14.60
CA LYS A 195 1.05 -12.16 -14.71
C LYS A 195 1.70 -10.85 -14.32
N MET A 196 2.51 -10.86 -13.26
CA MET A 196 3.15 -9.66 -12.75
C MET A 196 4.28 -9.14 -13.64
N LYS A 197 5.00 -10.05 -14.31
CA LYS A 197 6.15 -9.69 -15.15
C LYS A 197 5.76 -8.92 -16.41
N ASN A 198 4.50 -9.05 -16.84
CA ASN A 198 4.02 -8.48 -18.10
C ASN A 198 3.02 -7.34 -17.95
N ILE A 199 2.66 -6.94 -16.70
CA ILE A 199 1.68 -5.87 -16.46
C ILE A 199 2.11 -4.55 -17.10
N VAL A 200 3.41 -4.25 -17.11
CA VAL A 200 3.92 -3.02 -17.76
C VAL A 200 3.57 -2.98 -19.25
N ALA A 201 3.55 -4.14 -19.93
CA ALA A 201 3.17 -4.21 -21.34
C ALA A 201 1.67 -4.05 -21.60
N THR A 202 0.83 -4.23 -20.58
CA THR A 202 -0.64 -4.23 -20.67
C THR A 202 -1.32 -3.07 -19.94
N ILE A 203 -0.55 -2.08 -19.47
CA ILE A 203 -1.09 -0.86 -18.84
C ILE A 203 -2.02 -0.16 -19.82
N GLN A 204 -3.27 0.03 -19.42
CA GLN A 204 -4.28 0.74 -20.18
C GLN A 204 -4.08 2.26 -20.07
N ARG A 205 -4.64 3.02 -21.02
CA ARG A 205 -4.54 4.49 -21.06
C ARG A 205 -4.98 5.14 -19.75
N GLU A 206 -6.12 4.74 -19.20
CA GLU A 206 -6.64 5.27 -17.93
C GLU A 206 -5.69 4.98 -16.77
N GLN A 207 -5.13 3.77 -16.74
CA GLN A 207 -4.14 3.37 -15.73
C GLN A 207 -2.85 4.17 -15.86
N ASN A 208 -2.37 4.40 -17.09
CA ASN A 208 -1.17 5.21 -17.35
C ASN A 208 -1.33 6.66 -16.88
N GLN A 209 -2.51 7.25 -17.07
CA GLN A 209 -2.83 8.59 -16.57
C GLN A 209 -2.73 8.66 -15.04
N ILE A 210 -3.21 7.63 -14.33
CA ILE A 210 -3.10 7.53 -12.86
C ILE A 210 -1.63 7.38 -12.44
N ILE A 211 -0.90 6.47 -13.09
CA ILE A 211 0.52 6.19 -12.77
C ILE A 211 1.36 7.46 -12.91
N ARG A 212 1.17 8.21 -14.01
CA ARG A 212 1.99 9.38 -14.34
C ARG A 212 1.53 10.69 -13.73
N ASN A 213 0.40 10.71 -13.05
CA ASN A 213 -0.08 11.91 -12.37
C ASN A 213 0.85 12.29 -11.21
N LYS A 214 1.66 13.33 -11.38
CA LYS A 214 2.60 13.82 -10.36
C LYS A 214 2.15 15.13 -9.70
N ASP A 215 1.08 15.75 -10.18
CA ASP A 215 0.68 17.10 -9.78
C ASP A 215 -0.27 17.08 -8.57
N ILE A 216 -1.13 16.06 -8.47
CA ILE A 216 -2.08 15.91 -7.37
C ILE A 216 -1.37 15.57 -6.07
N ARG A 217 -1.66 16.35 -5.00
CA ARG A 217 -1.06 16.15 -3.67
C ARG A 217 -1.60 14.90 -2.99
N THR A 218 -2.92 14.68 -3.04
CA THR A 218 -3.58 13.49 -2.53
C THR A 218 -4.43 12.89 -3.63
N LEU A 219 -4.01 11.76 -4.18
CA LEU A 219 -4.74 11.03 -5.21
C LEU A 219 -5.52 9.89 -4.58
N ILE A 220 -6.86 9.89 -4.76
CA ILE A 220 -7.75 8.82 -4.33
C ILE A 220 -8.13 8.00 -5.56
N ILE A 221 -7.84 6.71 -5.56
CA ILE A 221 -8.12 5.78 -6.66
C ILE A 221 -9.25 4.86 -6.21
N GLN A 222 -10.46 5.17 -6.65
CA GLN A 222 -11.63 4.31 -6.49
C GLN A 222 -11.64 3.32 -7.66
N GLY A 223 -11.45 2.04 -7.37
CA GLY A 223 -11.47 1.01 -8.42
C GLY A 223 -12.40 -0.14 -8.04
N VAL A 224 -13.05 -0.73 -9.04
CA VAL A 224 -13.86 -1.94 -8.85
C VAL A 224 -12.98 -3.15 -8.53
N ALA A 225 -13.59 -4.23 -8.02
CA ALA A 225 -12.91 -5.51 -7.83
C ALA A 225 -12.20 -5.94 -9.13
N GLY A 226 -10.93 -6.33 -9.04
CA GLY A 226 -10.18 -6.80 -10.22
C GLY A 226 -9.69 -5.73 -11.20
N SER A 227 -9.81 -4.42 -10.89
CA SER A 227 -9.31 -3.34 -11.76
C SER A 227 -7.78 -3.14 -11.73
N GLY A 228 -7.05 -3.94 -10.95
CA GLY A 228 -5.60 -3.84 -10.85
C GLY A 228 -5.10 -2.68 -9.97
N LYS A 229 -5.94 -2.13 -9.07
CA LYS A 229 -5.61 -0.99 -8.19
C LYS A 229 -4.23 -1.05 -7.58
N THR A 230 -3.93 -2.14 -6.91
CA THR A 230 -2.66 -2.32 -6.21
C THR A 230 -1.48 -2.34 -7.15
N SER A 231 -1.61 -3.06 -8.28
CA SER A 231 -0.59 -3.05 -9.32
C SER A 231 -0.33 -1.64 -9.85
N ILE A 232 -1.38 -0.88 -10.14
CA ILE A 232 -1.28 0.52 -10.59
C ILE A 232 -0.58 1.38 -9.54
N ALA A 233 -0.91 1.20 -8.26
CA ALA A 233 -0.28 1.94 -7.18
C ALA A 233 1.22 1.65 -7.05
N LEU A 234 1.64 0.39 -7.22
CA LEU A 234 3.06 0.01 -7.20
C LEU A 234 3.81 0.52 -8.42
N HIS A 235 3.19 0.48 -9.62
CA HIS A 235 3.75 1.11 -10.81
C HIS A 235 3.86 2.63 -10.65
N ARG A 236 2.89 3.26 -9.98
CA ARG A 236 2.96 4.67 -9.64
C ARG A 236 4.11 4.97 -8.68
N ILE A 237 4.34 4.15 -7.65
CA ILE A 237 5.52 4.27 -6.78
C ILE A 237 6.80 4.19 -7.61
N ALA A 238 6.93 3.18 -8.49
CA ALA A 238 8.08 3.02 -9.35
C ALA A 238 8.28 4.24 -10.28
N TYR A 239 7.18 4.80 -10.81
CA TYR A 239 7.22 6.02 -11.61
C TYR A 239 7.66 7.26 -10.80
N LEU A 240 7.17 7.41 -9.57
CA LEU A 240 7.54 8.52 -8.69
C LEU A 240 9.02 8.42 -8.26
N LEU A 241 9.51 7.23 -7.92
CA LEU A 241 10.93 6.98 -7.64
C LEU A 241 11.82 7.32 -8.84
N TYR A 242 11.41 6.92 -10.05
CA TYR A 242 12.12 7.26 -11.28
C TYR A 242 12.13 8.77 -11.55
N THR A 243 10.97 9.43 -11.41
CA THR A 243 10.80 10.86 -11.74
C THR A 243 11.48 11.78 -10.73
N PHE A 244 11.47 11.43 -9.46
CA PHE A 244 11.99 12.22 -8.34
C PHE A 244 13.23 11.60 -7.68
N ARG A 245 13.99 10.80 -8.43
CA ARG A 245 15.17 10.05 -7.95
C ARG A 245 16.20 10.88 -7.19
N ASP A 246 16.28 12.19 -7.46
CA ASP A 246 17.22 13.09 -6.78
C ASP A 246 16.68 13.58 -5.42
N SER A 247 15.40 13.33 -5.12
CA SER A 247 14.73 13.86 -3.93
C SER A 247 13.93 12.82 -3.12
N ILE A 248 13.57 11.68 -3.72
CA ILE A 248 12.78 10.62 -3.09
C ILE A 248 13.48 9.29 -3.31
N SER A 249 13.70 8.55 -2.23
CA SER A 249 14.19 7.17 -2.22
C SER A 249 13.10 6.21 -1.72
N SER A 250 13.33 4.89 -1.84
CA SER A 250 12.45 3.85 -1.30
C SER A 250 12.17 4.03 0.19
N LYS A 251 13.15 4.51 0.97
CA LYS A 251 13.04 4.77 2.42
C LYS A 251 12.14 5.97 2.76
N ASP A 252 11.89 6.85 1.81
CA ASP A 252 11.02 8.03 1.97
C ASP A 252 9.55 7.71 1.68
N ILE A 253 9.23 6.48 1.27
CA ILE A 253 7.88 6.02 0.98
C ILE A 253 7.43 5.06 2.07
N LEU A 254 6.16 5.15 2.47
CA LEU A 254 5.54 4.23 3.42
C LEU A 254 4.24 3.68 2.83
N ILE A 255 4.04 2.36 2.91
CA ILE A 255 2.80 1.69 2.52
C ILE A 255 2.03 1.34 3.79
N VAL A 256 0.75 1.71 3.84
CA VAL A 256 -0.18 1.33 4.90
C VAL A 256 -1.20 0.36 4.33
N SER A 257 -1.19 -0.89 4.81
CA SER A 257 -2.08 -1.96 4.38
C SER A 257 -2.67 -2.69 5.60
N PRO A 258 -3.93 -3.14 5.58
CA PRO A 258 -4.52 -3.86 6.70
C PRO A 258 -4.00 -5.28 6.85
N ASN A 259 -3.43 -5.89 5.81
CA ASN A 259 -3.07 -7.31 5.78
C ASN A 259 -1.56 -7.52 5.57
N LYS A 260 -0.88 -8.17 6.52
CA LYS A 260 0.56 -8.51 6.43
C LYS A 260 0.89 -9.53 5.34
N VAL A 261 -0.04 -10.43 5.02
CA VAL A 261 0.16 -11.44 3.94
C VAL A 261 0.27 -10.77 2.58
N PHE A 262 -0.39 -9.62 2.41
CA PHE A 262 -0.30 -8.79 1.24
C PHE A 262 1.06 -8.06 1.14
N SER A 263 1.74 -7.86 2.25
CA SER A 263 3.09 -7.30 2.35
C SER A 263 4.11 -8.09 1.54
N ASP A 264 4.07 -9.42 1.65
CA ASP A 264 4.98 -10.30 0.89
C ASP A 264 4.79 -10.16 -0.63
N TYR A 265 3.55 -9.97 -1.06
CA TYR A 265 3.23 -9.72 -2.46
C TYR A 265 3.79 -8.38 -2.97
N ILE A 266 3.59 -7.29 -2.21
CA ILE A 266 4.10 -5.96 -2.53
C ILE A 266 5.63 -5.94 -2.57
N SER A 267 6.27 -6.62 -1.61
CA SER A 267 7.73 -6.67 -1.49
C SER A 267 8.43 -7.29 -2.69
N ASN A 268 7.73 -8.10 -3.47
CA ASN A 268 8.27 -8.74 -4.67
C ASN A 268 8.08 -7.91 -5.95
N VAL A 269 7.00 -7.10 -6.04
CA VAL A 269 6.66 -6.36 -7.28
C VAL A 269 7.62 -5.21 -7.56
N LEU A 270 7.94 -4.37 -6.58
CA LEU A 270 8.85 -3.24 -6.78
C LEU A 270 10.25 -3.66 -7.24
N PRO A 271 10.87 -4.72 -6.68
CA PRO A 271 12.11 -5.26 -7.23
C PRO A 271 12.00 -5.75 -8.67
N GLU A 272 10.85 -6.29 -9.09
CA GLU A 272 10.63 -6.66 -10.50
C GLU A 272 10.59 -5.45 -11.43
N LEU A 273 10.05 -4.33 -10.95
CA LEU A 273 10.06 -3.03 -11.65
C LEU A 273 11.42 -2.30 -11.58
N GLY A 274 12.41 -2.91 -10.92
CA GLY A 274 13.77 -2.40 -10.80
C GLY A 274 13.99 -1.43 -9.67
N GLU A 275 13.05 -1.35 -8.74
CA GLU A 275 13.14 -0.49 -7.55
C GLU A 275 13.51 -1.30 -6.31
N GLU A 276 13.96 -0.63 -5.25
CA GLU A 276 14.17 -1.24 -3.94
C GLU A 276 12.83 -1.48 -3.23
N THR A 277 12.85 -2.37 -2.24
CA THR A 277 11.70 -2.60 -1.36
C THR A 277 11.37 -1.34 -0.56
N VAL A 278 10.08 -1.11 -0.34
CA VAL A 278 9.53 0.05 0.37
C VAL A 278 9.04 -0.40 1.75
N PRO A 279 9.27 0.37 2.83
CA PRO A 279 8.71 0.10 4.16
C PRO A 279 7.20 -0.02 4.14
N GLU A 280 6.68 -0.99 4.90
CA GLU A 280 5.25 -1.23 5.04
C GLU A 280 4.84 -1.38 6.51
N THR A 281 3.60 -1.00 6.81
CA THR A 281 3.01 -1.11 8.14
C THR A 281 1.48 -1.21 8.05
N SER A 282 0.82 -1.53 9.17
CA SER A 282 -0.64 -1.39 9.30
C SER A 282 -1.02 -0.18 10.17
N MET A 283 -2.33 0.10 10.28
CA MET A 283 -2.82 1.24 11.04
C MET A 283 -2.56 1.11 12.53
N GLU A 284 -2.68 -0.10 13.09
CA GLU A 284 -2.53 -0.32 14.53
C GLU A 284 -1.15 0.06 15.07
N PRO A 285 -0.02 -0.35 14.48
CA PRO A 285 1.30 0.08 14.91
C PRO A 285 1.49 1.60 14.86
N ILE A 286 0.92 2.28 13.84
CA ILE A 286 0.97 3.74 13.73
C ILE A 286 0.24 4.37 14.92
N LEU A 287 -1.02 3.97 15.16
CA LEU A 287 -1.84 4.51 16.25
C LEU A 287 -1.27 4.18 17.62
N SER A 288 -0.79 2.94 17.81
CA SER A 288 -0.14 2.51 19.05
C SER A 288 1.16 3.28 19.30
N GLY A 289 1.94 3.56 18.26
CA GLY A 289 3.14 4.38 18.33
C GLY A 289 2.84 5.82 18.77
N VAL A 290 1.77 6.44 18.22
CA VAL A 290 1.28 7.76 18.68
C VAL A 290 0.95 7.73 20.17
N LEU A 291 0.35 6.66 20.65
CA LEU A 291 -0.02 6.45 22.04
C LEU A 291 1.14 5.90 22.90
N GLU A 292 2.39 5.94 22.38
CA GLU A 292 3.60 5.49 23.09
C GLU A 292 3.49 4.05 23.62
N HIS A 293 2.71 3.19 22.92
CA HIS A 293 2.46 1.78 23.26
C HIS A 293 1.87 1.56 24.69
N LYS A 294 1.21 2.58 25.25
CA LYS A 294 0.70 2.55 26.63
C LYS A 294 -0.54 1.69 26.83
N TYR A 295 -1.27 1.37 25.76
CA TYR A 295 -2.60 0.76 25.85
C TYR A 295 -2.68 -0.59 25.15
N LYS A 296 -3.38 -1.56 25.77
CA LYS A 296 -3.84 -2.77 25.10
C LYS A 296 -5.08 -2.46 24.27
N TYR A 297 -5.20 -3.01 23.08
CA TYR A 297 -6.32 -2.77 22.18
C TYR A 297 -6.72 -4.04 21.43
N GLN A 298 -7.97 -4.09 20.99
CA GLN A 298 -8.49 -5.08 20.07
C GLN A 298 -7.92 -4.82 18.67
N THR A 299 -7.48 -5.88 17.97
CA THR A 299 -7.02 -5.78 16.59
C THR A 299 -8.21 -5.59 15.63
N TYR A 300 -7.93 -5.07 14.42
CA TYR A 300 -8.95 -4.94 13.36
C TYR A 300 -9.63 -6.28 13.05
N PHE A 301 -8.86 -7.34 12.84
CA PHE A 301 -9.41 -8.67 12.59
C PHE A 301 -10.20 -9.21 13.77
N GLY A 302 -9.77 -8.93 15.00
CA GLY A 302 -10.54 -9.26 16.21
C GLY A 302 -11.89 -8.55 16.27
N LEU A 303 -11.98 -7.30 15.79
CA LEU A 303 -13.25 -6.59 15.66
C LEU A 303 -14.14 -7.23 14.59
N VAL A 304 -13.59 -7.50 13.40
CA VAL A 304 -14.35 -8.11 12.29
C VAL A 304 -14.89 -9.49 12.69
N ASN A 305 -14.08 -10.33 13.33
CA ASN A 305 -14.53 -11.63 13.85
C ASN A 305 -15.67 -11.47 14.86
N GLU A 306 -15.60 -10.50 15.78
CA GLU A 306 -16.68 -10.24 16.75
C GLU A 306 -17.98 -9.80 16.07
N LEU A 307 -17.88 -8.94 15.04
CA LEU A 307 -19.04 -8.51 14.26
C LEU A 307 -19.70 -9.66 13.48
N LEU A 308 -18.91 -10.62 13.00
CA LEU A 308 -19.41 -11.79 12.26
C LEU A 308 -19.98 -12.88 13.16
N GLU A 309 -19.35 -13.14 14.31
CA GLU A 309 -19.69 -14.25 15.19
C GLU A 309 -20.70 -13.86 16.29
N LYS A 310 -20.57 -12.64 16.83
CA LYS A 310 -21.33 -12.16 18.00
C LYS A 310 -21.75 -10.70 17.82
N PRO A 311 -22.49 -10.37 16.76
CA PRO A 311 -22.94 -9.00 16.54
C PRO A 311 -23.81 -8.52 17.70
N SER A 312 -23.57 -7.31 18.18
CA SER A 312 -24.45 -6.65 19.13
C SER A 312 -24.74 -5.24 18.65
N SER A 313 -26.02 -4.81 18.76
CA SER A 313 -26.45 -3.47 18.35
C SER A 313 -25.61 -2.39 19.03
N SER A 314 -25.34 -2.53 20.33
CA SER A 314 -24.56 -1.57 21.08
C SER A 314 -23.08 -1.45 20.61
N LEU A 315 -22.46 -2.53 20.09
CA LEU A 315 -21.13 -2.48 19.48
C LEU A 315 -21.19 -1.77 18.12
N ILE A 316 -22.18 -2.11 17.32
CA ILE A 316 -22.41 -1.47 16.00
C ILE A 316 -22.62 0.03 16.17
N ASP A 317 -23.49 0.44 17.12
CA ASP A 317 -23.76 1.85 17.42
C ASP A 317 -22.48 2.61 17.83
N ARG A 318 -21.63 2.01 18.69
CA ARG A 318 -20.36 2.61 19.07
C ARG A 318 -19.39 2.78 17.90
N ILE A 319 -19.31 1.80 17.01
CA ILE A 319 -18.47 1.88 15.80
C ILE A 319 -18.98 2.98 14.88
N ALA A 320 -20.27 2.96 14.54
CA ALA A 320 -20.90 3.91 13.63
C ALA A 320 -20.80 5.36 14.15
N TYR A 321 -21.05 5.58 15.44
CA TYR A 321 -20.90 6.88 16.05
C TYR A 321 -19.48 7.42 15.91
N LYS A 322 -18.45 6.63 16.30
CA LYS A 322 -17.03 7.03 16.24
C LYS A 322 -16.51 7.18 14.82
N ALA A 323 -17.14 6.55 13.82
CA ALA A 323 -16.82 6.70 12.41
C ALA A 323 -17.48 7.93 11.76
N SER A 324 -18.39 8.62 12.45
CA SER A 324 -19.13 9.75 11.89
C SER A 324 -18.34 11.07 11.88
N PHE A 325 -18.64 11.96 10.95
CA PHE A 325 -18.14 13.34 10.97
C PHE A 325 -18.69 14.16 12.14
N GLY A 326 -19.89 13.80 12.62
CA GLY A 326 -20.49 14.37 13.83
C GLY A 326 -19.57 14.17 15.03
N PHE A 327 -19.12 12.93 15.25
CA PHE A 327 -18.16 12.59 16.29
C PHE A 327 -16.86 13.42 16.20
N ILE A 328 -16.29 13.54 15.00
CA ILE A 328 -15.07 14.33 14.78
C ILE A 328 -15.31 15.79 15.12
N SER A 329 -16.47 16.35 14.74
CA SER A 329 -16.85 17.72 15.06
C SER A 329 -17.01 17.93 16.57
N GLU A 330 -17.68 17.02 17.27
CA GLU A 330 -17.83 17.05 18.72
C GLU A 330 -16.49 16.93 19.45
N LEU A 331 -15.61 16.01 18.99
CA LEU A 331 -14.28 15.86 19.57
C LEU A 331 -13.43 17.12 19.39
N ASN A 332 -13.52 17.81 18.25
CA ASN A 332 -12.83 19.09 18.04
C ASN A 332 -13.38 20.18 18.95
N LYS A 333 -14.70 20.26 19.14
CA LYS A 333 -15.31 21.21 20.10
C LYS A 333 -14.87 20.93 21.54
N PHE A 334 -14.76 19.64 21.89
CA PHE A 334 -14.28 19.24 23.20
C PHE A 334 -12.79 19.57 23.41
N ILE A 335 -11.94 19.43 22.38
CA ILE A 335 -10.53 19.86 22.45
C ILE A 335 -10.44 21.36 22.72
N LEU A 336 -11.27 22.18 22.06
CA LEU A 336 -11.37 23.61 22.34
C LEU A 336 -11.89 23.90 23.78
N HIS A 337 -12.84 23.11 24.26
CA HIS A 337 -13.30 23.19 25.65
C HIS A 337 -12.16 22.88 26.63
N ILE A 338 -11.38 21.81 26.40
CA ILE A 338 -10.20 21.48 27.20
C ILE A 338 -9.20 22.66 27.22
N GLU A 339 -8.91 23.21 26.05
CA GLU A 339 -7.98 24.33 25.90
C GLU A 339 -8.37 25.53 26.77
N ASN A 340 -9.67 25.84 26.86
CA ASN A 340 -10.20 27.02 27.56
C ASN A 340 -10.50 26.78 29.04
N THR A 341 -10.68 25.51 29.49
CA THR A 341 -11.22 25.26 30.83
C THR A 341 -10.35 24.39 31.74
N TYR A 342 -9.47 23.54 31.15
CA TYR A 342 -8.70 22.58 31.93
C TYR A 342 -7.41 23.16 32.52
N PHE A 343 -6.92 24.26 31.96
CA PHE A 343 -5.78 24.99 32.53
C PHE A 343 -6.29 26.09 33.50
N LYS A 344 -5.81 26.04 34.74
CA LYS A 344 -6.13 27.03 35.78
C LYS A 344 -4.83 27.54 36.36
N ALA A 345 -4.43 28.74 35.96
CA ALA A 345 -3.21 29.35 36.42
C ALA A 345 -3.26 29.61 37.96
N ALA A 346 -2.14 29.38 38.61
CA ALA A 346 -1.93 29.65 40.03
C ALA A 346 -0.53 30.25 40.23
N ASP A 347 -0.35 30.99 41.31
CA ASP A 347 0.94 31.59 41.67
C ASP A 347 1.99 30.51 41.90
N VAL A 348 3.21 30.67 41.35
CA VAL A 348 4.34 29.76 41.55
C VAL A 348 5.44 30.47 42.35
N LYS A 349 5.69 30.02 43.57
CA LYS A 349 6.80 30.48 44.41
C LYS A 349 8.07 29.74 44.08
N LEU A 350 9.00 30.37 43.36
CA LEU A 350 10.30 29.79 43.01
C LEU A 350 11.31 29.90 44.14
N THR A 351 11.26 31.01 44.88
CA THR A 351 12.12 31.30 46.06
C THR A 351 11.34 32.10 47.10
N LYS A 352 11.99 32.41 48.24
CA LYS A 352 11.43 33.31 49.27
C LYS A 352 11.03 34.69 48.71
N TYR A 353 11.69 35.12 47.63
CA TYR A 353 11.60 36.46 47.06
C TYR A 353 10.99 36.56 45.69
N ILE A 354 10.86 35.43 45.00
CA ILE A 354 10.37 35.39 43.60
C ILE A 354 9.13 34.51 43.50
N THR A 355 8.02 35.14 43.15
CA THR A 355 6.74 34.50 42.83
C THR A 355 6.36 34.91 41.42
N ILE A 356 6.02 33.93 40.58
CA ILE A 356 5.46 34.17 39.26
C ILE A 356 3.92 34.22 39.43
N PRO A 357 3.26 35.36 39.14
CA PRO A 357 1.84 35.51 39.40
C PRO A 357 0.98 34.77 38.37
N ALA A 358 -0.16 34.24 38.82
CA ALA A 358 -1.13 33.53 38.00
C ALA A 358 -1.55 34.27 36.71
N PRO A 359 -1.87 35.61 36.74
CA PRO A 359 -2.24 36.32 35.52
C PRO A 359 -1.15 36.29 34.43
N PHE A 360 0.14 36.35 34.81
CA PHE A 360 1.25 36.27 33.87
C PHE A 360 1.35 34.87 33.28
N ILE A 361 1.15 33.84 34.10
CA ILE A 361 1.15 32.41 33.61
C ILE A 361 0.00 32.19 32.63
N GLU A 362 -1.19 32.72 32.91
CA GLU A 362 -2.36 32.63 32.03
C GLU A 362 -2.11 33.35 30.71
N GLU A 363 -1.54 34.56 30.74
CA GLU A 363 -1.16 35.29 29.53
C GLU A 363 -0.19 34.48 28.67
N GLN A 364 0.82 33.84 29.27
CA GLN A 364 1.75 33.00 28.52
C GLN A 364 1.07 31.76 27.96
N TYR A 365 0.14 31.13 28.68
CA TYR A 365 -0.62 29.98 28.15
C TYR A 365 -1.39 30.33 26.87
N LEU A 366 -2.01 31.52 26.84
CA LEU A 366 -2.70 32.03 25.64
C LEU A 366 -1.72 32.42 24.52
N ARG A 367 -0.57 33.00 24.88
CA ARG A 367 0.47 33.40 23.91
C ARG A 367 1.05 32.20 23.12
N PHE A 368 1.21 31.07 23.81
CA PHE A 368 1.76 29.84 23.20
C PHE A 368 0.70 28.95 22.54
N ASN A 369 -0.47 29.48 22.16
CA ASN A 369 -1.59 28.73 21.56
C ASN A 369 -1.27 27.98 20.25
N ARG A 370 -0.17 28.32 19.58
CA ARG A 370 0.31 27.60 18.36
C ARG A 370 0.90 26.22 18.68
N TYR A 371 1.26 25.96 19.93
CA TYR A 371 1.75 24.66 20.36
C TYR A 371 0.59 23.76 20.81
N PRO A 372 0.72 22.43 20.69
CA PRO A 372 -0.19 21.49 21.34
C PRO A 372 -0.30 21.79 22.84
N ILE A 373 -1.47 21.54 23.43
CA ILE A 373 -1.82 22.06 24.76
C ILE A 373 -0.75 21.78 25.84
N ARG A 374 -0.30 20.51 25.94
CA ARG A 374 0.71 20.13 26.96
C ARG A 374 2.14 20.55 26.59
N ARG A 375 2.44 20.73 25.31
CA ARG A 375 3.75 21.26 24.86
C ARG A 375 3.94 22.74 25.20
N ARG A 376 2.84 23.47 25.38
CA ARG A 376 2.88 24.87 25.85
C ARG A 376 3.59 24.99 27.20
N PHE A 377 3.39 24.02 28.11
CA PHE A 377 3.91 24.06 29.47
C PHE A 377 5.43 24.13 29.51
N GLU A 378 6.13 23.40 28.65
CA GLU A 378 7.59 23.48 28.56
C GLU A 378 8.04 24.80 27.94
N ALA A 379 7.41 25.21 26.83
CA ALA A 379 7.74 26.47 26.16
C ALA A 379 7.49 27.69 27.06
N MET A 380 6.37 27.68 27.79
CA MET A 380 6.06 28.72 28.80
C MET A 380 7.09 28.76 29.93
N ALA A 381 7.44 27.59 30.51
CA ALA A 381 8.40 27.50 31.57
C ALA A 381 9.77 28.04 31.15
N ASP A 382 10.26 27.62 29.98
CA ASP A 382 11.56 28.04 29.45
C ASP A 382 11.54 29.58 29.16
N TYR A 383 10.46 30.12 28.57
CA TYR A 383 10.29 31.53 28.34
C TYR A 383 10.28 32.35 29.67
N MET A 384 9.54 31.88 30.68
CA MET A 384 9.49 32.55 32.01
C MET A 384 10.87 32.57 32.69
N LEU A 385 11.63 31.48 32.56
CA LEU A 385 12.99 31.39 33.08
C LEU A 385 13.96 32.37 32.39
N ASP A 386 13.82 32.52 31.07
CA ASP A 386 14.61 33.48 30.29
C ASP A 386 14.25 34.93 30.69
N MET A 387 12.96 35.22 30.87
CA MET A 387 12.51 36.51 31.31
C MET A 387 13.03 36.85 32.70
N LEU A 388 13.04 35.93 33.66
CA LEU A 388 13.63 36.12 34.98
C LEU A 388 15.12 36.44 34.93
N LYS A 389 15.84 35.76 34.02
CA LYS A 389 17.27 36.00 33.79
C LYS A 389 17.53 37.40 33.20
N ILE A 390 16.74 37.82 32.23
CA ILE A 390 16.92 39.08 31.50
C ILE A 390 16.50 40.28 32.37
N GLN A 391 15.31 40.22 33.00
CA GLN A 391 14.74 41.35 33.71
C GLN A 391 15.31 41.53 35.12
N TYR A 392 15.64 40.42 35.80
CA TYR A 392 16.06 40.45 37.20
C TYR A 392 17.48 39.98 37.44
N ALA A 393 18.25 39.68 36.36
CA ALA A 393 19.59 39.06 36.42
C ALA A 393 19.60 37.79 37.30
N PHE A 394 18.45 37.13 37.44
CA PHE A 394 18.25 35.96 38.29
C PHE A 394 18.33 34.66 37.53
N THR A 395 19.34 33.88 37.84
CA THR A 395 19.49 32.52 37.20
C THR A 395 18.87 31.49 38.14
N VAL A 396 17.80 30.85 37.64
CA VAL A 396 17.10 29.80 38.37
C VAL A 396 17.93 28.52 38.40
N THR A 397 18.05 27.88 39.55
CA THR A 397 18.70 26.57 39.70
C THR A 397 17.96 25.46 38.94
N THR A 398 18.64 24.34 38.66
CA THR A 398 17.99 23.16 38.05
C THR A 398 16.77 22.70 38.88
N ALA A 399 16.86 22.74 40.20
CA ALA A 399 15.75 22.38 41.07
C ALA A 399 14.56 23.34 40.89
N GLY A 400 14.80 24.64 40.80
CA GLY A 400 13.77 25.67 40.58
C GLY A 400 13.12 25.52 39.17
N ARG A 401 13.93 25.19 38.12
CA ARG A 401 13.41 24.91 36.81
C ARG A 401 12.46 23.70 36.82
N ASN A 402 12.85 22.63 37.48
CA ASN A 402 12.03 21.42 37.59
C ASN A 402 10.77 21.68 38.40
N LEU A 403 10.84 22.49 39.45
CA LEU A 403 9.69 22.93 40.24
C LEU A 403 8.71 23.68 39.34
N LEU A 404 9.15 24.70 38.60
CA LEU A 404 8.30 25.49 37.71
C LEU A 404 7.58 24.60 36.68
N LYS A 405 8.32 23.74 36.02
CA LYS A 405 7.75 22.79 35.04
C LYS A 405 6.71 21.85 35.67
N LYS A 406 6.95 21.40 36.90
CA LYS A 406 6.01 20.55 37.65
C LYS A 406 4.74 21.30 38.01
N GLU A 407 4.88 22.50 38.60
CA GLU A 407 3.75 23.32 39.05
C GLU A 407 2.85 23.71 37.86
N ILE A 408 3.43 24.12 36.70
CA ILE A 408 2.66 24.44 35.50
C ILE A 408 1.88 23.21 35.00
N ARG A 409 2.48 22.02 35.04
CA ARG A 409 1.79 20.77 34.65
C ARG A 409 0.62 20.43 35.58
N LEU A 410 0.76 20.72 36.90
CA LEU A 410 -0.30 20.48 37.87
C LEU A 410 -1.51 21.44 37.70
N MET A 411 -1.31 22.60 37.06
CA MET A 411 -2.40 23.54 36.74
C MET A 411 -3.34 23.00 35.65
N PHE A 412 -2.97 21.91 34.97
CA PHE A 412 -3.77 21.31 33.92
C PHE A 412 -4.43 20.01 34.38
N ALA A 413 -5.78 19.99 34.37
CA ALA A 413 -6.56 18.86 34.85
C ALA A 413 -6.51 17.63 33.93
N GLY A 414 -6.06 17.78 32.67
CA GLY A 414 -6.08 16.77 31.63
C GLY A 414 -4.76 16.01 31.45
N ASN A 415 -4.18 15.44 32.51
CA ASN A 415 -2.89 14.73 32.41
C ASN A 415 -2.97 13.27 31.99
N ASN A 416 -4.17 12.66 31.98
CA ASN A 416 -4.40 11.27 31.58
C ASN A 416 -5.33 11.21 30.37
N ASP A 417 -4.83 10.71 29.26
CA ASP A 417 -5.57 10.66 27.97
C ASP A 417 -6.88 9.88 28.06
N ILE A 418 -6.88 8.70 28.71
CA ILE A 418 -8.09 7.89 28.89
C ILE A 418 -9.11 8.60 29.76
N GLN A 419 -8.66 9.33 30.80
CA GLN A 419 -9.58 10.09 31.62
C GLN A 419 -10.20 11.24 30.82
N VAL A 420 -9.39 12.00 30.10
CA VAL A 420 -9.86 13.07 29.20
C VAL A 420 -10.83 12.51 28.14
N TYR A 421 -10.53 11.33 27.59
CA TYR A 421 -11.41 10.68 26.61
C TYR A 421 -12.74 10.21 27.23
N LYS A 422 -12.75 9.75 28.48
CA LYS A 422 -13.99 9.47 29.22
C LYS A 422 -14.79 10.75 29.51
N ASP A 423 -14.10 11.84 29.83
CA ASP A 423 -14.75 13.13 30.09
C ASP A 423 -15.40 13.70 28.83
N PHE A 424 -14.85 13.43 27.64
CA PHE A 424 -15.50 13.72 26.36
C PHE A 424 -16.90 13.08 26.26
N PHE A 425 -17.04 11.80 26.59
CA PHE A 425 -18.34 11.13 26.53
C PHE A 425 -19.34 11.62 27.60
N LYS A 426 -18.84 12.07 28.74
CA LYS A 426 -19.69 12.76 29.74
C LYS A 426 -20.14 14.13 29.23
N TRP A 427 -19.21 14.88 28.63
CA TRP A 427 -19.46 16.22 28.08
C TRP A 427 -20.49 16.19 26.94
N THR A 428 -20.46 15.14 26.09
CA THR A 428 -21.45 14.92 25.03
C THR A 428 -22.75 14.26 25.52
N ASN A 429 -22.86 13.96 26.81
CA ASN A 429 -23.97 13.20 27.43
C ASN A 429 -24.20 11.80 26.82
N ASN A 430 -23.13 11.18 26.32
CA ASN A 430 -23.17 9.86 25.69
C ASN A 430 -22.18 8.85 26.36
N PRO A 431 -22.25 8.62 27.69
CA PRO A 431 -21.27 7.79 28.41
C PRO A 431 -21.24 6.32 27.93
N GLY A 432 -22.35 5.80 27.38
CA GLY A 432 -22.46 4.45 26.84
C GLY A 432 -21.66 4.20 25.56
N MET A 433 -21.19 5.26 24.89
CA MET A 433 -20.39 5.14 23.66
C MET A 433 -18.91 4.82 23.91
N PHE A 434 -18.46 4.80 25.15
CA PHE A 434 -17.14 4.31 25.54
C PHE A 434 -17.26 3.06 26.42
N LYS A 435 -16.60 1.98 26.02
CA LYS A 435 -16.59 0.72 26.76
C LYS A 435 -15.20 0.10 26.75
N MET A 436 -14.62 -0.10 27.93
CA MET A 436 -13.39 -0.90 28.05
C MET A 436 -13.73 -2.37 28.05
N ARG A 437 -12.96 -3.14 27.32
CA ARG A 437 -13.02 -4.62 27.30
C ARG A 437 -12.32 -5.21 28.53
N LYS A 438 -12.51 -6.54 28.77
CA LYS A 438 -11.81 -7.25 29.84
C LYS A 438 -10.29 -7.03 29.74
N GLY A 439 -9.61 -6.92 30.89
CA GLY A 439 -8.16 -6.71 30.94
C GLY A 439 -7.72 -5.31 30.53
N HIS A 440 -8.55 -4.28 30.71
CA HIS A 440 -8.27 -2.88 30.35
C HIS A 440 -7.88 -2.69 28.87
N THR A 441 -8.50 -3.47 27.98
CA THR A 441 -8.27 -3.42 26.54
C THR A 441 -9.26 -2.46 25.88
N LEU A 442 -8.77 -1.56 25.01
CA LEU A 442 -9.59 -0.65 24.20
C LEU A 442 -10.32 -1.42 23.10
N GLU A 443 -11.54 -1.00 22.73
CA GLU A 443 -12.14 -1.40 21.47
C GLU A 443 -11.29 -0.82 20.31
N TYR A 444 -11.21 -1.52 19.19
CA TYR A 444 -10.49 -1.02 18.01
C TYR A 444 -10.98 0.37 17.58
N SER A 445 -12.30 0.61 17.65
CA SER A 445 -12.94 1.88 17.31
C SER A 445 -12.53 3.06 18.20
N ASP A 446 -11.93 2.81 19.39
CA ASP A 446 -11.44 3.85 20.31
C ASP A 446 -9.98 4.24 20.05
N LEU A 447 -9.21 3.40 19.34
CA LEU A 447 -7.77 3.59 19.19
C LEU A 447 -7.45 4.89 18.42
N ALA A 448 -8.11 5.13 17.29
CA ALA A 448 -7.88 6.32 16.49
C ALA A 448 -8.43 7.61 17.12
N PRO A 449 -9.64 7.63 17.73
CA PRO A 449 -10.10 8.79 18.51
C PRO A 449 -9.16 9.18 19.64
N LEU A 450 -8.65 8.20 20.39
CA LEU A 450 -7.71 8.44 21.47
C LEU A 450 -6.37 8.99 20.94
N ALA A 451 -5.87 8.42 19.84
CA ALA A 451 -4.66 8.92 19.16
C ALA A 451 -4.87 10.36 18.63
N TYR A 452 -6.04 10.67 18.08
CA TYR A 452 -6.37 12.01 17.60
C TYR A 452 -6.38 13.04 18.74
N LEU A 453 -6.96 12.67 19.89
CA LEU A 453 -6.97 13.48 21.09
C LEU A 453 -5.53 13.67 21.63
N HIS A 454 -4.75 12.60 21.72
CA HIS A 454 -3.34 12.65 22.13
C HIS A 454 -2.53 13.61 21.26
N LEU A 455 -2.70 13.54 19.94
CA LEU A 455 -2.03 14.45 19.01
C LEU A 455 -2.44 15.93 19.20
N ALA A 456 -3.67 16.18 19.62
CA ALA A 456 -4.11 17.55 19.95
C ALA A 456 -3.48 18.05 21.25
N LEU A 457 -3.29 17.16 22.22
CA LEU A 457 -2.73 17.48 23.53
C LEU A 457 -1.19 17.58 23.53
N GLU A 458 -0.51 16.58 22.94
CA GLU A 458 0.96 16.42 22.96
C GLU A 458 1.65 16.79 21.64
N GLY A 459 0.92 16.78 20.51
CA GLY A 459 1.52 16.89 19.18
C GLY A 459 2.16 15.59 18.71
N ASN A 460 2.91 15.67 17.60
CA ASN A 460 3.54 14.51 16.96
C ASN A 460 4.75 13.92 17.71
N GLY A 461 5.17 14.52 18.82
CA GLY A 461 6.42 14.12 19.49
C GLY A 461 7.64 14.20 18.55
N ASN A 462 8.68 13.45 18.87
CA ASN A 462 9.88 13.27 18.02
C ASN A 462 9.73 12.07 17.08
N GLN A 463 8.54 11.78 16.58
CA GLN A 463 8.36 10.63 15.68
C GLN A 463 9.08 10.89 14.34
N PRO A 464 10.05 10.06 13.95
CA PRO A 464 10.93 10.30 12.82
C PRO A 464 10.35 9.82 11.49
N PHE A 465 9.04 9.95 11.25
CA PHE A 465 8.49 9.60 9.96
C PHE A 465 8.91 10.65 8.91
N ARG A 466 10.12 10.51 8.37
CA ARG A 466 10.56 11.27 7.19
C ARG A 466 9.89 10.78 5.91
N VAL A 467 8.59 10.48 5.97
CA VAL A 467 7.83 10.01 4.82
C VAL A 467 7.53 11.18 3.89
N LYS A 468 7.94 11.06 2.62
CA LYS A 468 7.66 12.05 1.57
C LYS A 468 6.47 11.63 0.69
N HIS A 469 6.16 10.33 0.64
CA HIS A 469 4.99 9.80 -0.03
C HIS A 469 4.37 8.66 0.79
N LEU A 470 3.06 8.75 1.04
CA LEU A 470 2.29 7.73 1.75
C LEU A 470 1.34 7.03 0.77
N LEU A 471 1.41 5.70 0.70
CA LEU A 471 0.43 4.89 -0.01
C LEU A 471 -0.47 4.20 1.01
N ILE A 472 -1.79 4.32 0.84
CA ILE A 472 -2.79 3.69 1.69
C ILE A 472 -3.61 2.74 0.82
N ASP A 473 -3.50 1.45 1.08
CA ASP A 473 -4.29 0.42 0.40
C ASP A 473 -5.54 0.06 1.19
N GLU A 474 -6.52 -0.53 0.51
CA GLU A 474 -7.81 -0.93 1.07
C GLU A 474 -8.52 0.22 1.81
N MET A 475 -8.59 1.36 1.16
CA MET A 475 -9.05 2.64 1.72
C MET A 475 -10.37 2.55 2.48
N GLN A 476 -11.26 1.63 2.11
CA GLN A 476 -12.58 1.45 2.69
C GLN A 476 -12.54 0.84 4.09
N ASP A 477 -11.43 0.24 4.51
CA ASP A 477 -11.31 -0.37 5.85
C ASP A 477 -10.90 0.63 6.94
N TYR A 478 -10.66 1.89 6.57
CA TYR A 478 -10.29 2.94 7.52
C TYR A 478 -11.42 3.95 7.71
N SER A 479 -11.66 4.31 8.97
CA SER A 479 -12.68 5.30 9.34
C SER A 479 -12.24 6.74 9.08
N PRO A 480 -13.17 7.70 8.96
CA PRO A 480 -12.85 9.12 8.78
C PRO A 480 -11.89 9.69 9.84
N ILE A 481 -12.00 9.28 11.11
CA ILE A 481 -11.10 9.73 12.17
C ILE A 481 -9.67 9.20 11.97
N GLN A 482 -9.48 7.98 11.43
CA GLN A 482 -8.15 7.46 11.09
C GLN A 482 -7.50 8.30 9.99
N TYR A 483 -8.26 8.74 8.98
CA TYR A 483 -7.76 9.67 7.97
C TYR A 483 -7.38 11.04 8.56
N LYS A 484 -8.10 11.53 9.58
CA LYS A 484 -7.72 12.76 10.29
C LYS A 484 -6.41 12.60 11.08
N VAL A 485 -6.18 11.43 11.67
CA VAL A 485 -4.88 11.10 12.30
C VAL A 485 -3.77 11.06 11.24
N ILE A 486 -3.98 10.36 10.13
CA ILE A 486 -3.05 10.30 9.00
C ILE A 486 -2.72 11.72 8.47
N GLN A 487 -3.71 12.58 8.35
CA GLN A 487 -3.52 13.96 7.88
C GLN A 487 -2.59 14.76 8.80
N LYS A 488 -2.71 14.55 10.12
CA LYS A 488 -1.85 15.20 11.11
C LYS A 488 -0.43 14.62 11.15
N LEU A 489 -0.29 13.30 11.01
CA LEU A 489 1.01 12.61 11.12
C LEU A 489 1.86 12.75 9.86
N PHE A 490 1.24 12.70 8.70
CA PHE A 490 1.92 12.65 7.40
C PHE A 490 1.53 13.85 6.52
N PRO A 491 2.20 15.00 6.66
CA PRO A 491 1.94 16.18 5.81
C PRO A 491 2.49 16.05 4.39
N CYS A 492 2.83 14.83 3.96
CA CYS A 492 3.40 14.48 2.66
C CYS A 492 2.33 14.25 1.58
N ARG A 493 2.77 13.97 0.34
CA ARG A 493 1.91 13.50 -0.75
C ARG A 493 1.35 12.12 -0.44
N LYS A 494 0.13 11.84 -0.93
CA LYS A 494 -0.58 10.57 -0.66
C LYS A 494 -1.15 9.97 -1.93
N THR A 495 -1.14 8.63 -1.99
CA THR A 495 -1.95 7.84 -2.91
C THR A 495 -2.81 6.91 -2.06
N VAL A 496 -4.12 7.02 -2.20
CA VAL A 496 -5.11 6.25 -1.45
C VAL A 496 -5.88 5.41 -2.44
N LEU A 497 -6.00 4.10 -2.22
CA LEU A 497 -6.66 3.21 -3.16
C LEU A 497 -7.53 2.18 -2.47
N GLY A 498 -8.58 1.76 -3.13
CA GLY A 498 -9.48 0.73 -2.63
C GLY A 498 -10.77 0.62 -3.43
N ASP A 499 -11.67 -0.18 -2.91
CA ASP A 499 -13.00 -0.45 -3.44
C ASP A 499 -14.04 -0.33 -2.33
N ALA A 500 -14.86 0.71 -2.38
CA ALA A 500 -15.89 0.94 -1.36
C ALA A 500 -16.86 -0.25 -1.21
N GLY A 501 -17.10 -1.00 -2.29
CA GLY A 501 -17.94 -2.21 -2.28
C GLY A 501 -17.31 -3.41 -1.56
N GLN A 502 -16.00 -3.41 -1.31
CA GLN A 502 -15.29 -4.49 -0.62
C GLN A 502 -15.01 -4.17 0.86
N SER A 503 -15.81 -3.35 1.51
CA SER A 503 -15.68 -3.10 2.94
C SER A 503 -16.03 -4.35 3.75
N VAL A 504 -15.14 -4.76 4.67
CA VAL A 504 -15.40 -5.85 5.62
C VAL A 504 -16.02 -5.36 6.94
N ASN A 505 -16.10 -4.04 7.12
CA ASN A 505 -16.78 -3.40 8.25
C ASN A 505 -17.62 -2.22 7.76
N PRO A 506 -18.85 -2.44 7.28
CA PRO A 506 -19.69 -1.39 6.72
C PRO A 506 -20.05 -0.28 7.72
N TYR A 507 -19.99 -0.56 9.03
CA TYR A 507 -20.34 0.40 10.08
C TYR A 507 -19.25 1.43 10.36
N GLY A 508 -18.01 1.15 9.99
CA GLY A 508 -16.85 2.01 10.25
C GLY A 508 -16.02 2.34 9.01
N SER A 509 -16.57 2.12 7.82
CA SER A 509 -15.89 2.27 6.54
C SER A 509 -15.90 3.71 6.01
N SER A 510 -15.08 3.95 4.99
CA SER A 510 -15.03 5.21 4.25
C SER A 510 -15.22 4.98 2.75
N THR A 511 -16.00 5.86 2.11
CA THR A 511 -16.05 5.98 0.64
C THR A 511 -15.00 6.97 0.15
N ALA A 512 -14.74 7.01 -1.15
CA ALA A 512 -13.82 7.98 -1.74
C ALA A 512 -14.19 9.44 -1.40
N GLU A 513 -15.49 9.75 -1.35
CA GLU A 513 -16.01 11.07 -1.01
C GLU A 513 -15.80 11.42 0.48
N THR A 514 -15.98 10.45 1.38
CA THR A 514 -15.71 10.65 2.82
C THR A 514 -14.22 10.85 3.07
N ILE A 515 -13.37 10.13 2.34
CA ILE A 515 -11.92 10.31 2.39
C ILE A 515 -11.53 11.69 1.85
N GLN A 516 -12.12 12.12 0.74
CA GLN A 516 -11.92 13.44 0.16
C GLN A 516 -12.25 14.56 1.15
N LYS A 517 -13.33 14.42 1.91
CA LYS A 517 -13.70 15.36 3.00
C LYS A 517 -12.72 15.30 4.18
N SER A 518 -12.04 14.18 4.36
CA SER A 518 -11.09 13.97 5.47
C SER A 518 -9.70 14.47 5.15
N LEU A 519 -9.26 14.37 3.89
CA LEU A 519 -7.92 14.73 3.42
C LEU A 519 -7.97 16.01 2.58
N THR A 520 -7.02 16.91 2.80
CA THR A 520 -6.94 18.18 2.05
C THR A 520 -6.29 17.99 0.67
N ALA A 521 -6.65 18.86 -0.29
CA ALA A 521 -6.09 18.89 -1.64
C ALA A 521 -6.11 17.50 -2.32
N SER A 522 -7.29 16.85 -2.31
CA SER A 522 -7.51 15.51 -2.81
C SER A 522 -8.39 15.49 -4.06
N GLU A 523 -8.05 14.60 -4.99
CA GLU A 523 -8.80 14.33 -6.21
C GLU A 523 -9.09 12.84 -6.32
N ILE A 524 -10.28 12.50 -6.87
CA ILE A 524 -10.73 11.13 -7.07
C ILE A 524 -10.56 10.77 -8.54
N MET A 525 -9.90 9.64 -8.80
CA MET A 525 -9.86 8.99 -10.11
C MET A 525 -10.50 7.61 -10.02
N LYS A 526 -11.27 7.22 -11.03
CA LYS A 526 -12.02 5.97 -11.04
C LYS A 526 -11.42 4.96 -12.02
N LEU A 527 -11.48 3.67 -11.64
CA LEU A 527 -11.13 2.53 -12.46
C LEU A 527 -12.34 1.61 -12.53
N CYS A 528 -13.07 1.65 -13.63
CA CYS A 528 -14.35 0.98 -13.79
C CYS A 528 -14.24 -0.43 -14.39
N LYS A 529 -13.14 -0.75 -15.10
CA LYS A 529 -12.96 -2.04 -15.77
C LYS A 529 -12.40 -3.10 -14.84
N SER A 530 -13.03 -4.28 -14.83
CA SER A 530 -12.57 -5.46 -14.09
C SER A 530 -11.84 -6.42 -15.02
N TYR A 531 -10.54 -6.64 -14.79
CA TYR A 531 -9.66 -7.49 -15.60
C TYR A 531 -9.38 -8.86 -14.99
N ARG A 532 -9.63 -9.03 -13.69
CA ARG A 532 -9.25 -10.23 -12.92
C ARG A 532 -10.11 -11.43 -13.23
N SER A 533 -11.41 -11.29 -13.04
CA SER A 533 -12.39 -12.36 -13.13
C SER A 533 -12.98 -12.48 -14.54
N THR A 534 -13.53 -13.65 -14.88
CA THR A 534 -14.32 -13.81 -16.10
C THR A 534 -15.59 -12.96 -16.06
N PHE A 535 -16.17 -12.71 -17.24
CA PHE A 535 -17.44 -11.98 -17.36
C PHE A 535 -18.53 -12.62 -16.48
N GLU A 536 -18.63 -13.93 -16.46
CA GLU A 536 -19.66 -14.69 -15.74
C GLU A 536 -19.50 -14.59 -14.23
N ILE A 537 -18.26 -14.58 -13.71
CA ILE A 537 -18.00 -14.38 -12.29
C ILE A 537 -18.31 -12.92 -11.90
N THR A 538 -17.94 -11.97 -12.75
CA THR A 538 -18.20 -10.55 -12.52
C THR A 538 -19.70 -10.25 -12.53
N ASP A 539 -20.46 -10.80 -13.50
CA ASP A 539 -21.92 -10.70 -13.56
C ASP A 539 -22.59 -11.31 -12.31
N PHE A 540 -22.09 -12.46 -11.86
CA PHE A 540 -22.57 -13.07 -10.62
C PHE A 540 -22.30 -12.20 -9.39
N ALA A 541 -21.12 -11.60 -9.28
CA ALA A 541 -20.77 -10.70 -8.19
C ALA A 541 -21.67 -9.44 -8.16
N GLN A 542 -22.07 -8.94 -9.34
CA GLN A 542 -23.02 -7.82 -9.48
C GLN A 542 -24.43 -8.13 -8.94
N LYS A 543 -24.84 -9.39 -8.88
CA LYS A 543 -26.13 -9.78 -8.28
C LYS A 543 -26.08 -9.68 -6.75
N ILE A 544 -24.89 -9.88 -6.15
CA ILE A 544 -24.70 -9.78 -4.70
C ILE A 544 -24.55 -8.32 -4.27
N HIS A 545 -23.74 -7.55 -4.99
CA HIS A 545 -23.48 -6.14 -4.73
C HIS A 545 -23.49 -5.35 -6.04
N PRO A 546 -24.64 -4.78 -6.42
CA PRO A 546 -24.78 -4.01 -7.66
C PRO A 546 -23.86 -2.78 -7.67
N ASN A 547 -23.09 -2.61 -8.74
CA ASN A 547 -22.27 -1.44 -8.99
C ASN A 547 -22.43 -1.01 -10.46
N ALA A 548 -23.16 0.07 -10.69
CA ALA A 548 -23.46 0.59 -12.03
C ALA A 548 -22.20 1.10 -12.78
N GLU A 549 -21.11 1.36 -12.08
CA GLU A 549 -19.85 1.85 -12.68
C GLU A 549 -18.93 0.70 -13.14
N LEU A 550 -19.24 -0.58 -12.79
CA LEU A 550 -18.40 -1.70 -13.14
C LEU A 550 -18.61 -2.12 -14.60
N GLU A 551 -17.53 -2.10 -15.37
CA GLU A 551 -17.47 -2.58 -16.75
C GLU A 551 -16.71 -3.91 -16.80
N PRO A 552 -17.38 -5.05 -17.03
CA PRO A 552 -16.70 -6.33 -17.19
C PRO A 552 -15.96 -6.38 -18.53
N VAL A 553 -14.76 -6.90 -18.54
CA VAL A 553 -14.00 -7.18 -19.78
C VAL A 553 -14.59 -8.42 -20.42
N ALA A 554 -14.62 -8.49 -21.77
CA ALA A 554 -15.12 -9.60 -22.57
C ALA A 554 -14.24 -10.87 -22.48
N ARG A 555 -13.88 -11.26 -21.25
CA ARG A 555 -13.15 -12.49 -20.92
C ARG A 555 -14.13 -13.53 -20.43
N HIS A 556 -14.55 -14.41 -21.30
CA HIS A 556 -15.53 -15.44 -20.98
C HIS A 556 -14.90 -16.69 -20.35
N GLY A 557 -15.66 -17.36 -19.47
CA GLY A 557 -15.26 -18.58 -18.78
C GLY A 557 -16.45 -19.42 -18.34
N GLU A 558 -16.23 -20.33 -17.39
CA GLU A 558 -17.30 -21.15 -16.86
C GLU A 558 -18.24 -20.30 -15.99
N LYS A 559 -19.56 -20.57 -16.08
CA LYS A 559 -20.55 -19.94 -15.18
C LYS A 559 -20.33 -20.42 -13.75
N PRO A 560 -20.46 -19.54 -12.75
CA PRO A 560 -20.45 -19.94 -11.36
C PRO A 560 -21.41 -21.09 -11.09
N GLN A 561 -20.94 -22.11 -10.37
CA GLN A 561 -21.74 -23.29 -10.03
C GLN A 561 -22.31 -23.11 -8.61
N ILE A 562 -23.57 -23.46 -8.42
CA ILE A 562 -24.23 -23.50 -7.12
C ILE A 562 -24.69 -24.93 -6.89
N LEU A 563 -24.07 -25.61 -5.91
CA LEU A 563 -24.29 -27.02 -5.62
C LEU A 563 -25.01 -27.19 -4.30
N GLN A 564 -26.18 -27.87 -4.33
CA GLN A 564 -26.95 -28.21 -3.16
C GLN A 564 -26.70 -29.66 -2.74
N PHE A 565 -26.51 -29.87 -1.45
CA PHE A 565 -26.33 -31.19 -0.82
C PHE A 565 -27.43 -31.47 0.21
N GLY A 566 -27.68 -32.73 0.50
CA GLY A 566 -28.71 -33.11 1.45
C GLY A 566 -28.27 -32.96 2.92
N SER A 567 -26.98 -32.92 3.19
CA SER A 567 -26.40 -32.80 4.53
C SER A 567 -25.01 -32.15 4.54
N ALA A 568 -24.56 -31.70 5.72
CA ALA A 568 -23.20 -31.18 5.88
C ALA A 568 -22.10 -32.20 5.54
N VAL A 569 -22.36 -33.50 5.78
CA VAL A 569 -21.44 -34.59 5.46
C VAL A 569 -21.33 -34.76 3.94
N GLU A 570 -22.46 -34.68 3.22
CA GLU A 570 -22.48 -34.74 1.78
C GLU A 570 -21.84 -33.50 1.13
N GLU A 571 -22.06 -32.31 1.71
CA GLU A 571 -21.39 -31.09 1.29
C GLU A 571 -19.86 -31.22 1.42
N LEU A 572 -19.36 -31.72 2.56
CA LEU A 572 -17.94 -31.96 2.77
C LEU A 572 -17.39 -32.97 1.75
N SER A 573 -18.13 -34.06 1.48
CA SER A 573 -17.76 -35.05 0.45
C SER A 573 -17.72 -34.41 -0.95
N GLY A 574 -18.68 -33.54 -1.24
CA GLY A 574 -18.71 -32.75 -2.50
C GLY A 574 -17.49 -31.84 -2.63
N ILE A 575 -17.09 -31.16 -1.56
CA ILE A 575 -15.89 -30.31 -1.54
C ILE A 575 -14.64 -31.15 -1.79
N MET A 576 -14.52 -32.35 -1.19
CA MET A 576 -13.41 -33.27 -1.48
C MET A 576 -13.37 -33.67 -2.96
N GLY A 577 -14.54 -33.89 -3.59
CA GLY A 577 -14.66 -34.15 -5.02
C GLY A 577 -14.17 -32.97 -5.87
N LEU A 578 -14.52 -31.72 -5.49
CA LEU A 578 -14.05 -30.52 -6.14
C LEU A 578 -12.53 -30.34 -6.01
N ILE A 579 -11.94 -30.59 -4.83
CA ILE A 579 -10.49 -30.60 -4.61
C ILE A 579 -9.81 -31.65 -5.54
N SER A 580 -10.39 -32.83 -5.69
CA SER A 580 -9.86 -33.87 -6.59
C SER A 580 -9.92 -33.41 -8.06
N THR A 581 -10.95 -32.67 -8.45
CA THR A 581 -11.09 -32.09 -9.79
C THR A 581 -10.06 -30.99 -10.03
N TYR A 582 -9.86 -30.11 -9.05
CA TYR A 582 -8.81 -29.08 -9.10
C TYR A 582 -7.41 -29.68 -9.29
N ARG A 583 -7.05 -30.75 -8.58
CA ARG A 583 -5.75 -31.43 -8.73
C ARG A 583 -5.49 -32.01 -10.13
N LYS A 584 -6.55 -32.26 -10.89
CA LYS A 584 -6.48 -32.70 -12.28
C LYS A 584 -6.52 -31.56 -13.30
N SER A 585 -6.81 -30.34 -12.82
CA SER A 585 -6.84 -29.14 -13.63
C SER A 585 -5.44 -28.58 -13.87
N GLY A 586 -5.30 -27.66 -14.82
CA GLY A 586 -4.05 -26.93 -15.04
C GLY A 586 -3.85 -25.74 -14.12
N TYR A 587 -4.77 -25.49 -13.18
CA TYR A 587 -4.74 -24.36 -12.26
C TYR A 587 -3.78 -24.59 -11.08
N LYS A 588 -3.23 -23.50 -10.55
CA LYS A 588 -2.17 -23.56 -9.52
C LYS A 588 -2.64 -23.16 -8.13
N SER A 589 -3.79 -22.51 -8.00
CA SER A 589 -4.31 -22.02 -6.73
C SER A 589 -5.79 -22.30 -6.55
N LEU A 590 -6.16 -22.86 -5.41
CA LEU A 590 -7.53 -23.09 -4.98
C LEU A 590 -7.76 -22.43 -3.62
N GLY A 591 -8.71 -21.50 -3.56
CA GLY A 591 -9.18 -20.92 -2.31
C GLY A 591 -10.48 -21.55 -1.81
N ILE A 592 -10.49 -22.13 -0.61
CA ILE A 592 -11.71 -22.51 0.08
C ILE A 592 -11.99 -21.39 1.09
N ILE A 593 -12.98 -20.54 0.76
CA ILE A 593 -13.20 -19.29 1.48
C ILE A 593 -14.48 -19.39 2.30
N CYS A 594 -14.33 -19.51 3.63
CA CYS A 594 -15.44 -19.54 4.58
C CYS A 594 -15.81 -18.10 5.02
N LYS A 595 -17.01 -17.91 5.57
CA LYS A 595 -17.45 -16.59 6.05
C LYS A 595 -16.60 -16.12 7.25
N THR A 596 -16.39 -16.99 8.24
CA THR A 596 -15.65 -16.66 9.48
C THR A 596 -14.35 -17.46 9.60
N GLU A 597 -13.42 -16.96 10.44
CA GLU A 597 -12.16 -17.66 10.72
C GLU A 597 -12.41 -18.99 11.48
N GLN A 598 -13.44 -19.03 12.33
CA GLN A 598 -13.84 -20.25 13.04
C GLN A 598 -14.32 -21.33 12.05
N GLN A 599 -15.21 -20.99 11.10
CA GLN A 599 -15.65 -21.92 10.06
C GLN A 599 -14.49 -22.41 9.19
N ALA A 600 -13.55 -21.51 8.84
CA ALA A 600 -12.38 -21.88 8.07
C ALA A 600 -11.46 -22.85 8.83
N LYS A 601 -11.32 -22.66 10.13
CA LYS A 601 -10.56 -23.57 10.99
C LYS A 601 -11.23 -24.94 11.08
N GLU A 602 -12.53 -24.98 11.32
CA GLU A 602 -13.30 -26.23 11.37
C GLU A 602 -13.20 -27.00 10.04
N MET A 603 -13.35 -26.31 8.91
CA MET A 603 -13.18 -26.89 7.57
C MET A 603 -11.75 -27.43 7.38
N ALA A 604 -10.73 -26.69 7.82
CA ALA A 604 -9.34 -27.13 7.73
C ALA A 604 -9.10 -28.39 8.58
N ASP A 605 -9.64 -28.43 9.80
CA ASP A 605 -9.51 -29.60 10.67
C ASP A 605 -10.22 -30.84 10.12
N MET A 606 -11.39 -30.68 9.48
CA MET A 606 -12.09 -31.79 8.81
C MET A 606 -11.32 -32.30 7.59
N LEU A 607 -10.69 -31.42 6.80
CA LEU A 607 -9.98 -31.80 5.58
C LEU A 607 -8.53 -32.26 5.83
N LYS A 608 -7.95 -32.08 7.00
CA LYS A 608 -6.58 -32.52 7.35
C LYS A 608 -6.37 -34.02 7.13
N SER A 609 -7.39 -34.85 7.44
CA SER A 609 -7.32 -36.30 7.25
C SER A 609 -7.37 -36.71 5.78
N TYR A 610 -7.87 -35.82 4.92
CA TYR A 610 -8.02 -36.08 3.49
C TYR A 610 -6.77 -35.69 2.68
N ALA A 611 -6.06 -34.62 3.08
CA ALA A 611 -4.95 -34.09 2.30
C ALA A 611 -3.95 -33.29 3.15
N ASN A 612 -2.66 -33.62 2.98
CA ASN A 612 -1.54 -32.93 3.65
C ASN A 612 -1.09 -31.65 2.92
N ASP A 613 -1.57 -31.40 1.70
CA ASP A 613 -1.22 -30.26 0.85
C ASP A 613 -2.16 -29.07 1.00
N ILE A 614 -3.03 -29.10 2.03
CA ILE A 614 -3.96 -28.00 2.35
C ILE A 614 -3.37 -27.13 3.43
N SER A 615 -3.28 -25.82 3.13
CA SER A 615 -2.78 -24.80 4.05
C SER A 615 -3.94 -24.02 4.67
N PHE A 616 -3.92 -23.81 5.99
CA PHE A 616 -4.85 -22.91 6.68
C PHE A 616 -4.22 -21.54 6.88
N LEU A 617 -4.87 -20.51 6.36
CA LEU A 617 -4.45 -19.11 6.50
C LEU A 617 -5.35 -18.40 7.52
N SER A 618 -4.76 -18.02 8.66
CA SER A 618 -5.40 -17.31 9.77
C SER A 618 -4.85 -15.90 9.94
N SER A 619 -5.48 -15.13 10.83
CA SER A 619 -5.01 -13.80 11.25
C SER A 619 -3.60 -13.80 11.90
N GLN A 620 -3.07 -14.96 12.27
CA GLN A 620 -1.72 -15.14 12.84
C GLN A 620 -0.68 -15.60 11.82
N SER A 621 -1.10 -15.94 10.61
CA SER A 621 -0.19 -16.43 9.56
C SER A 621 0.71 -15.30 9.05
N SER A 622 2.00 -15.59 8.85
CA SER A 622 3.02 -14.62 8.42
C SER A 622 3.32 -14.67 6.92
N ALA A 623 2.95 -15.75 6.22
CA ALA A 623 3.26 -15.93 4.82
C ALA A 623 2.10 -16.62 4.06
N PHE A 624 1.97 -16.30 2.77
CA PHE A 624 1.06 -16.96 1.85
C PHE A 624 1.76 -18.15 1.18
N VAL A 625 1.08 -19.30 1.16
CA VAL A 625 1.56 -20.53 0.48
C VAL A 625 0.69 -20.77 -0.74
N GLN A 626 1.32 -20.99 -1.91
CA GLN A 626 0.59 -21.40 -3.12
C GLN A 626 0.00 -22.81 -2.98
N GLY A 627 -1.06 -23.10 -3.73
CA GLY A 627 -1.76 -24.37 -3.74
C GLY A 627 -3.17 -24.28 -3.19
N ILE A 628 -3.55 -25.22 -2.33
CA ILE A 628 -4.88 -25.27 -1.71
C ILE A 628 -4.85 -24.51 -0.39
N VAL A 629 -5.62 -23.44 -0.29
CA VAL A 629 -5.68 -22.57 0.90
C VAL A 629 -7.09 -22.52 1.44
N ILE A 630 -7.25 -22.77 2.72
CA ILE A 630 -8.50 -22.56 3.47
C ILE A 630 -8.35 -21.28 4.28
N THR A 631 -9.32 -20.38 4.15
CA THR A 631 -9.28 -19.10 4.86
C THR A 631 -10.67 -18.50 5.01
N SER A 632 -10.79 -17.41 5.78
CA SER A 632 -12.00 -16.61 5.87
C SER A 632 -12.06 -15.51 4.82
N ALA A 633 -13.27 -15.02 4.52
CA ALA A 633 -13.50 -13.99 3.50
C ALA A 633 -12.68 -12.70 3.76
N HIS A 634 -12.64 -12.22 5.01
CA HIS A 634 -11.88 -11.03 5.36
C HIS A 634 -10.34 -11.23 5.27
N MET A 635 -9.85 -12.47 5.50
CA MET A 635 -8.44 -12.80 5.31
C MET A 635 -8.08 -13.04 3.85
N ALA A 636 -9.03 -13.51 3.04
CA ALA A 636 -8.87 -13.64 1.59
C ALA A 636 -8.76 -12.30 0.85
N LYS A 637 -9.07 -11.19 1.53
CA LYS A 637 -9.00 -9.86 0.94
C LYS A 637 -7.58 -9.53 0.49
N GLY A 638 -7.46 -9.05 -0.76
CA GLY A 638 -6.16 -8.83 -1.42
C GLY A 638 -5.58 -10.08 -2.11
N LEU A 639 -6.02 -11.29 -1.77
CA LEU A 639 -5.58 -12.53 -2.42
C LEU A 639 -6.37 -12.81 -3.70
N GLU A 640 -5.81 -13.69 -4.54
CA GLU A 640 -6.38 -14.14 -5.82
C GLU A 640 -6.18 -15.64 -5.96
N PHE A 641 -7.21 -16.34 -6.48
CA PHE A 641 -7.16 -17.77 -6.70
C PHE A 641 -7.69 -18.12 -8.09
N ASP A 642 -7.06 -19.09 -8.76
CA ASP A 642 -7.56 -19.58 -10.03
C ASP A 642 -8.97 -20.17 -9.87
N GLU A 643 -9.18 -20.97 -8.83
CA GLU A 643 -10.48 -21.51 -8.44
C GLU A 643 -10.85 -21.11 -7.02
N VAL A 644 -12.13 -20.86 -6.78
CA VAL A 644 -12.68 -20.59 -5.44
C VAL A 644 -13.86 -21.48 -5.15
N ILE A 645 -13.87 -22.06 -3.96
CA ILE A 645 -15.01 -22.77 -3.37
C ILE A 645 -15.46 -21.96 -2.16
N ILE A 646 -16.75 -21.64 -2.10
CA ILE A 646 -17.36 -20.95 -0.95
C ILE A 646 -18.37 -21.91 -0.33
N PRO A 647 -18.04 -22.54 0.82
CA PRO A 647 -18.94 -23.46 1.51
C PRO A 647 -20.02 -22.75 2.31
N GLN A 648 -21.09 -23.48 2.64
CA GLN A 648 -22.19 -23.03 3.50
C GLN A 648 -22.83 -21.70 3.04
N THR A 649 -23.04 -21.55 1.73
CA THR A 649 -23.63 -20.33 1.14
C THR A 649 -25.16 -20.34 1.19
N ASP A 650 -25.73 -20.54 2.38
CA ASP A 650 -27.17 -20.56 2.61
C ASP A 650 -27.65 -19.27 3.31
N GLU A 651 -28.99 -19.01 3.25
CA GLU A 651 -29.66 -17.87 3.88
C GLU A 651 -29.50 -17.83 5.41
N ARG A 652 -29.16 -18.93 6.07
CA ARG A 652 -28.93 -18.95 7.53
C ARG A 652 -27.55 -18.37 7.86
N ASN A 653 -26.58 -18.63 7.02
CA ASN A 653 -25.21 -18.16 7.20
C ASN A 653 -24.98 -16.73 6.70
N TYR A 654 -25.67 -16.33 5.61
CA TYR A 654 -25.50 -15.01 4.99
C TYR A 654 -26.80 -14.19 5.06
N ARG A 655 -27.04 -13.49 6.21
CA ARG A 655 -28.30 -12.75 6.49
C ARG A 655 -28.16 -11.25 6.51
N SER A 656 -27.06 -10.75 7.03
CA SER A 656 -26.84 -9.32 7.30
C SER A 656 -26.08 -8.65 6.16
N GLU A 657 -26.06 -7.32 6.15
CA GLU A 657 -25.28 -6.56 5.17
C GLU A 657 -23.77 -6.87 5.25
N ILE A 658 -23.23 -7.11 6.45
CA ILE A 658 -21.84 -7.54 6.60
C ILE A 658 -21.61 -8.93 5.99
N ASP A 659 -22.58 -9.85 6.11
CA ASP A 659 -22.48 -11.19 5.53
C ASP A 659 -22.49 -11.11 4.00
N LYS A 660 -23.34 -10.27 3.39
CA LYS A 660 -23.34 -10.01 1.94
C LYS A 660 -22.01 -9.43 1.47
N SER A 661 -21.43 -8.51 2.25
CA SER A 661 -20.11 -7.97 1.95
C SER A 661 -19.02 -9.05 1.98
N MET A 662 -19.09 -9.99 2.95
CA MET A 662 -18.17 -11.13 3.00
C MET A 662 -18.33 -12.05 1.79
N LEU A 663 -19.57 -12.33 1.37
CA LEU A 663 -19.84 -13.14 0.18
C LEU A 663 -19.30 -12.45 -1.09
N TYR A 664 -19.52 -11.14 -1.23
CA TYR A 664 -19.00 -10.37 -2.35
C TYR A 664 -17.46 -10.38 -2.37
N VAL A 665 -16.80 -10.20 -1.21
CA VAL A 665 -15.34 -10.30 -1.11
C VAL A 665 -14.88 -11.69 -1.54
N ALA A 666 -15.51 -12.78 -1.06
CA ALA A 666 -15.12 -14.14 -1.39
C ALA A 666 -15.28 -14.44 -2.89
N VAL A 667 -16.40 -14.08 -3.49
CA VAL A 667 -16.70 -14.26 -4.93
C VAL A 667 -15.66 -13.54 -5.79
N THR A 668 -15.31 -12.30 -5.45
CA THR A 668 -14.36 -11.49 -6.20
C THR A 668 -12.91 -11.95 -6.09
N ARG A 669 -12.63 -13.02 -5.32
CA ARG A 669 -11.30 -13.67 -5.28
C ARG A 669 -11.09 -14.67 -6.42
N ALA A 670 -12.17 -15.15 -7.06
CA ALA A 670 -12.10 -16.12 -8.13
C ALA A 670 -11.68 -15.48 -9.45
N MET A 671 -10.75 -16.12 -10.16
CA MET A 671 -10.28 -15.67 -11.48
C MET A 671 -10.91 -16.46 -12.63
N HIS A 672 -11.01 -17.78 -12.50
CA HIS A 672 -11.41 -18.67 -13.59
C HIS A 672 -12.64 -19.51 -13.26
N ARG A 673 -12.71 -20.06 -12.05
CA ARG A 673 -13.80 -20.95 -11.65
C ARG A 673 -14.30 -20.60 -10.25
N LEU A 674 -15.62 -20.55 -10.07
CA LEU A 674 -16.29 -20.27 -8.82
C LEU A 674 -17.34 -21.33 -8.55
N THR A 675 -17.29 -21.95 -7.36
CA THR A 675 -18.29 -22.90 -6.89
C THR A 675 -18.79 -22.49 -5.51
N LEU A 676 -20.09 -22.35 -5.35
CA LEU A 676 -20.77 -22.14 -4.08
C LEU A 676 -21.43 -23.46 -3.66
N THR A 677 -21.30 -23.84 -2.38
CA THR A 677 -21.93 -25.05 -1.85
C THR A 677 -22.80 -24.73 -0.65
N PHE A 678 -23.88 -25.48 -0.48
CA PHE A 678 -24.78 -25.36 0.68
C PHE A 678 -25.57 -26.65 0.89
N HIS A 679 -26.18 -26.79 2.08
CA HIS A 679 -27.06 -27.91 2.42
C HIS A 679 -28.33 -27.42 3.12
N GLU A 680 -29.44 -28.17 2.95
CA GLU A 680 -30.74 -28.06 3.65
C GLU A 680 -31.46 -26.68 3.64
N ALA A 681 -30.91 -25.65 3.03
CA ALA A 681 -31.50 -24.29 3.00
C ALA A 681 -31.52 -23.72 1.58
N ARG A 682 -32.10 -22.54 1.38
CA ARG A 682 -32.02 -21.83 0.11
C ARG A 682 -30.65 -21.16 -0.05
N PRO A 683 -30.15 -21.01 -1.28
CA PRO A 683 -28.89 -20.30 -1.51
C PRO A 683 -29.03 -18.80 -1.20
N ALA A 684 -27.99 -18.21 -0.63
CA ALA A 684 -27.93 -16.79 -0.22
C ALA A 684 -27.88 -15.79 -1.40
N THR A 685 -28.05 -16.24 -2.63
CA THR A 685 -27.87 -15.45 -3.86
C THR A 685 -29.19 -14.93 -4.47
N HIS A 686 -30.28 -14.97 -3.72
CA HIS A 686 -31.60 -14.43 -4.14
C HIS A 686 -31.94 -13.13 -3.46
#